data_e6bb0d3951b03ac73cef744a70e2adae
#
_entry.id   e6bb0d3951b03ac73cef744a70e2adae
#
_cell.length_a   1.000
_cell.length_b   1.000
_cell.length_c   1.000
_cell.angle_alpha   90.00
_cell.angle_beta   90.00
_cell.angle_gamma   90.00
#
_symmetry.space_group_name_H-M   'P 1'
#
loop_
_entity.id
_entity.type
_entity.pdbx_description
1 polymer ?
#
loop_
_entity_poly.entity_id
_entity_poly.type
_entity_poly.pdbx_seq_one_letter_code
_entity_poly.pdbx_strand_id
1 'polypeptide(L)'
;MIMNKTTRRVKALLTAVALGVCCAYAQTATPGSFVLPDAAEQSTNTGQEYYNLPVYTIDGISYALYTDESQRPLLSFGGNFGATVVPNTDKGKKYSGKIIIPEKVSIEGQEYPVVGFINLSETHENESEDLEITLPNTIRVIGSTMGLGGIKIKSLNIPESVRFIASMGYTLPELTIPGNVKQIGYQAFVWADNLSIEDGVEHCSGYSLGCANTVLTVPGTISLGFSSLSAGNLKHLIIKKSANKDASPEFSDGFCDSSYDLMAVTCEYENPPKAHKDAFRLEKSNFDPLFPYDNPDDPHGYDYHPTTYDRATLYVPRTAIEAYKSDPVWGQFVRIRAIEDGIQDTSFFGLPTYTVGNLRYAVNETARDSYHASIYKYTGAIVIPNNDESVKYSGKITVPEKVTINGTEYPVFGFMWLSEYPENESSDLEISLPEGLKVIGFNRNYGGSHNTIKAINIPKTVEYIGAMKYVVPGATVTLPGTIKVVSAAAGIEAEKLVIEDGVQYIGTHLIEKKLIRCNNTELTIPGSVKFGSRAIETPKLESIKITKSKIEGATPYLGSGFCWNTTSVKKITCEYDVPPETSGGAFEDYMYDRATLYVPEEAIEAYKAAPEWKEFKKILPIKDGVDDVTADEAQVVATEYHDLYGRRLEAPAERGITIRTDVYSDGTRRCTKMLQ
;
A
#
# COMPACT_ATOMS: atom_id res chain seq x y z
N MET A 1 -20.28 -16.11 20.10
CA MET A 1 -20.38 -15.18 21.26
C MET A 1 -20.12 -13.78 20.70
N ILE A 2 -21.18 -13.00 20.58
CA ILE A 2 -21.23 -11.75 19.79
C ILE A 2 -20.60 -10.64 20.61
N MET A 3 -19.42 -10.18 20.21
CA MET A 3 -18.83 -8.94 20.76
C MET A 3 -19.36 -7.73 20.01
N ASN A 4 -19.84 -6.78 20.75
CA ASN A 4 -20.66 -5.63 20.37
C ASN A 4 -19.93 -4.65 19.44
N LYS A 5 -20.57 -4.25 18.34
CA LYS A 5 -20.08 -3.30 17.32
C LYS A 5 -19.61 -1.94 17.83
N THR A 6 -19.98 -1.57 19.04
CA THR A 6 -19.66 -0.27 19.65
C THR A 6 -18.20 -0.17 20.11
N THR A 7 -17.59 -1.26 20.53
CA THR A 7 -16.19 -1.28 21.01
C THR A 7 -15.18 -1.17 19.86
N ARG A 8 -15.55 -1.58 18.65
CA ARG A 8 -14.69 -1.43 17.45
C ARG A 8 -14.61 0.01 16.93
N ARG A 9 -15.66 0.80 17.10
CA ARG A 9 -15.68 2.22 16.67
C ARG A 9 -14.84 3.12 17.58
N VAL A 10 -14.72 2.79 18.85
CA VAL A 10 -13.90 3.57 19.79
C VAL A 10 -12.40 3.32 19.57
N LYS A 11 -11.97 2.11 19.23
CA LYS A 11 -10.56 1.84 18.88
C LYS A 11 -10.13 2.51 17.57
N ALA A 12 -10.97 2.51 16.54
CA ALA A 12 -10.68 3.20 15.26
C ALA A 12 -10.66 4.74 15.43
N LEU A 13 -11.42 5.30 16.35
CA LEU A 13 -11.43 6.74 16.62
C LEU A 13 -10.18 7.20 17.38
N LEU A 14 -9.63 6.38 18.28
CA LEU A 14 -8.40 6.70 19.01
C LEU A 14 -7.14 6.64 18.13
N THR A 15 -7.09 5.75 17.15
CA THR A 15 -5.97 5.69 16.18
C THR A 15 -6.05 6.83 15.14
N ALA A 16 -7.25 7.27 14.77
CA ALA A 16 -7.44 8.38 13.83
C ALA A 16 -7.20 9.76 14.47
N VAL A 17 -7.37 9.89 15.78
CA VAL A 17 -7.11 11.15 16.50
C VAL A 17 -5.61 11.38 16.71
N ALA A 18 -4.78 10.33 16.77
CA ALA A 18 -3.33 10.46 16.86
C ALA A 18 -2.65 10.89 15.55
N LEU A 19 -3.32 10.76 14.40
CA LEU A 19 -2.77 11.11 13.07
C LEU A 19 -3.40 12.34 12.41
N GLY A 20 -4.39 12.98 13.04
CA GLY A 20 -5.23 14.00 12.40
C GLY A 20 -5.18 15.43 12.97
N VAL A 21 -4.37 15.74 13.98
CA VAL A 21 -4.40 17.06 14.65
C VAL A 21 -3.06 17.83 14.59
N CYS A 22 -2.26 17.61 13.60
CA CYS A 22 -1.04 18.41 13.38
C CYS A 22 -1.18 19.39 12.21
N CYS A 23 -2.20 20.23 12.17
CA CYS A 23 -2.18 21.45 11.34
C CYS A 23 -3.27 22.41 11.78
N ALA A 24 -2.90 23.42 12.55
CA ALA A 24 -3.33 24.81 12.55
C ALA A 24 -3.28 25.42 13.96
N TYR A 25 -2.33 26.27 14.18
CA TYR A 25 -2.43 27.58 14.79
C TYR A 25 -1.02 28.04 15.24
N ALA A 26 -0.31 28.67 14.34
CA ALA A 26 0.84 29.51 14.70
C ALA A 26 0.32 30.86 15.17
N GLN A 27 0.44 31.17 16.43
CA GLN A 27 0.42 32.54 16.91
C GLN A 27 1.78 32.85 17.57
N THR A 28 2.38 33.93 17.09
CA THR A 28 3.67 34.46 17.46
C THR A 28 3.75 34.85 18.92
N ALA A 29 4.56 34.10 19.70
CA ALA A 29 5.06 34.56 20.99
C ALA A 29 6.55 34.92 20.85
N THR A 30 6.93 36.06 21.32
CA THR A 30 8.31 36.55 21.36
C THR A 30 9.18 35.64 22.23
N PRO A 31 10.42 35.28 21.81
CA PRO A 31 11.27 34.41 22.60
C PRO A 31 11.86 35.17 23.81
N GLY A 32 11.44 34.76 25.01
CA GLY A 32 12.10 35.15 26.23
C GLY A 32 12.78 33.93 26.84
N SER A 33 14.10 33.91 26.90
CA SER A 33 14.84 32.90 27.66
C SER A 33 14.55 33.01 29.16
N PHE A 34 13.95 31.98 29.73
CA PHE A 34 13.75 31.89 31.17
C PHE A 34 15.02 31.28 31.80
N VAL A 35 15.88 32.13 32.38
CA VAL A 35 16.99 31.68 33.23
C VAL A 35 16.49 31.82 34.65
N LEU A 36 16.47 30.72 35.41
CA LEU A 36 16.13 30.73 36.84
C LEU A 36 17.18 31.56 37.60
N PRO A 37 16.80 32.55 38.44
CA PRO A 37 17.75 33.29 39.23
C PRO A 37 18.28 32.46 40.40
N ASP A 38 19.53 32.73 40.83
CA ASP A 38 20.28 32.11 41.94
C ASP A 38 19.78 32.49 43.34
N ALA A 39 18.52 32.83 43.52
CA ALA A 39 17.94 33.18 44.83
C ALA A 39 16.85 32.18 45.16
N ALA A 40 16.99 31.47 46.27
CA ALA A 40 16.01 30.55 46.84
C ALA A 40 14.64 31.23 47.01
N GLU A 41 13.72 31.04 46.05
CA GLU A 41 12.32 31.40 46.27
C GLU A 41 11.68 30.47 47.30
N GLN A 42 10.78 31.01 48.11
CA GLN A 42 10.05 30.24 49.11
C GLN A 42 9.13 29.22 48.41
N SER A 43 9.26 27.95 48.77
CA SER A 43 8.33 26.90 48.33
C SER A 43 6.91 27.25 48.81
N THR A 44 5.95 27.21 47.89
CA THR A 44 4.53 27.43 48.21
C THR A 44 3.82 26.08 48.18
N ASN A 45 3.28 25.68 49.33
CA ASN A 45 2.37 24.52 49.36
C ASN A 45 1.09 24.89 48.61
N THR A 46 0.75 24.14 47.58
CA THR A 46 -0.42 24.42 46.73
C THR A 46 -1.74 23.96 47.35
N GLY A 47 -1.70 23.18 48.46
CA GLY A 47 -2.87 22.50 49.01
C GLY A 47 -3.41 21.38 48.08
N GLN A 48 -2.70 21.03 47.02
CA GLN A 48 -3.03 19.98 46.08
C GLN A 48 -2.24 18.70 46.37
N GLU A 49 -2.75 17.58 45.93
CA GLU A 49 -2.07 16.29 45.97
C GLU A 49 -1.90 15.73 44.57
N TYR A 50 -0.75 15.12 44.30
CA TYR A 50 -0.49 14.34 43.10
C TYR A 50 -0.26 12.89 43.51
N TYR A 51 -1.23 12.01 43.23
CA TYR A 51 -1.22 10.61 43.66
C TYR A 51 -0.91 10.44 45.19
N ASN A 52 -1.65 11.16 46.02
CA ASN A 52 -1.53 11.18 47.47
C ASN A 52 -0.21 11.80 48.02
N LEU A 53 0.53 12.51 47.16
CA LEU A 53 1.73 13.25 47.56
C LEU A 53 1.43 14.75 47.59
N PRO A 54 1.88 15.49 48.62
CA PRO A 54 1.70 16.94 48.66
C PRO A 54 2.49 17.63 47.55
N VAL A 55 1.91 18.65 46.92
CA VAL A 55 2.50 19.39 45.81
C VAL A 55 2.92 20.79 46.24
N TYR A 56 4.15 21.14 45.91
CA TYR A 56 4.78 22.44 46.15
C TYR A 56 5.18 23.09 44.82
N THR A 57 5.05 24.40 44.70
CA THR A 57 5.53 25.15 43.54
C THR A 57 6.76 25.96 43.91
N ILE A 58 7.82 25.81 43.13
CA ILE A 58 9.10 26.49 43.26
C ILE A 58 9.51 26.99 41.91
N ASP A 59 9.80 28.28 41.73
CA ASP A 59 10.18 28.93 40.47
C ASP A 59 9.20 28.60 39.30
N GLY A 60 7.92 28.41 39.66
CA GLY A 60 6.87 28.08 38.71
C GLY A 60 6.85 26.64 38.20
N ILE A 61 7.66 25.75 38.79
CA ILE A 61 7.65 24.31 38.57
C ILE A 61 7.00 23.63 39.79
N SER A 62 6.15 22.65 39.53
CA SER A 62 5.44 21.90 40.55
C SER A 62 6.19 20.62 40.93
N TYR A 63 6.33 20.36 42.20
CA TYR A 63 7.02 19.19 42.77
C TYR A 63 6.11 18.43 43.70
N ALA A 64 5.94 17.15 43.52
CA ALA A 64 5.35 16.25 44.50
C ALA A 64 6.45 15.69 45.42
N LEU A 65 6.22 15.68 46.72
CA LEU A 65 7.22 15.28 47.69
C LEU A 65 6.93 13.89 48.24
N TYR A 66 7.86 12.94 48.04
CA TYR A 66 7.82 11.58 48.57
C TYR A 66 8.92 11.37 49.59
N THR A 67 8.55 11.23 50.83
CA THR A 67 9.49 11.14 51.97
C THR A 67 9.37 9.86 52.78
N ASP A 68 8.26 9.13 52.68
CA ASP A 68 7.94 8.01 53.55
C ASP A 68 7.19 6.90 52.77
N GLU A 69 7.57 5.64 52.99
CA GLU A 69 6.90 4.48 52.36
C GLU A 69 5.40 4.38 52.72
N SER A 70 4.97 4.98 53.84
CA SER A 70 3.55 4.99 54.20
C SER A 70 2.67 5.82 53.25
N GLN A 71 3.25 6.77 52.54
CA GLN A 71 2.53 7.61 51.56
C GLN A 71 2.00 6.81 50.34
N ARG A 72 2.61 5.66 50.04
CA ARG A 72 2.22 4.72 48.96
C ARG A 72 1.75 5.42 47.68
N PRO A 73 2.62 6.18 47.04
CA PRO A 73 2.25 6.82 45.79
C PRO A 73 1.88 5.76 44.74
N LEU A 74 0.85 6.05 43.92
CA LEU A 74 0.43 5.18 42.80
C LEU A 74 1.47 5.11 41.68
N LEU A 75 2.58 5.83 41.82
CA LEU A 75 3.65 5.91 40.83
C LEU A 75 4.78 4.93 41.15
N SER A 76 5.42 4.39 40.13
CA SER A 76 6.53 3.43 40.23
C SER A 76 7.83 4.09 40.73
N PHE A 77 7.77 4.89 41.78
CA PHE A 77 8.97 5.56 42.31
C PHE A 77 9.96 4.63 43.02
N GLY A 78 9.59 3.37 43.23
CA GLY A 78 10.51 2.30 43.59
C GLY A 78 11.43 2.58 44.78
N GLY A 79 10.93 3.23 45.86
CA GLY A 79 11.75 3.58 47.04
C GLY A 79 12.68 4.78 46.83
N ASN A 80 12.53 5.54 45.74
CA ASN A 80 13.32 6.76 45.51
C ASN A 80 12.65 7.95 46.26
N PHE A 81 13.07 8.21 47.49
CA PHE A 81 12.60 9.36 48.26
C PHE A 81 13.18 10.68 47.73
N GLY A 82 12.35 11.71 47.63
CA GLY A 82 12.73 13.03 47.15
C GLY A 82 11.58 13.77 46.49
N ALA A 83 11.91 14.80 45.76
CA ALA A 83 10.97 15.61 45.00
C ALA A 83 10.86 15.06 43.56
N THR A 84 9.67 15.08 43.00
CA THR A 84 9.39 14.71 41.63
C THR A 84 8.71 15.87 40.94
N VAL A 85 9.22 16.29 39.78
CA VAL A 85 8.53 17.27 38.94
C VAL A 85 7.22 16.65 38.43
N VAL A 86 6.12 17.35 38.71
CA VAL A 86 4.76 16.92 38.33
C VAL A 86 4.07 18.00 37.50
N PRO A 87 3.07 17.64 36.68
CA PRO A 87 2.37 18.60 35.86
C PRO A 87 1.77 19.74 36.67
N ASN A 88 2.01 20.97 36.25
CA ASN A 88 1.38 22.15 36.83
C ASN A 88 -0.07 22.25 36.34
N THR A 89 -1.01 22.45 37.27
CA THR A 89 -2.45 22.55 36.99
C THR A 89 -2.90 23.97 36.62
N ASP A 90 -2.03 24.97 36.79
CA ASP A 90 -2.31 26.36 36.40
C ASP A 90 -2.34 26.51 34.89
N LYS A 91 -3.54 26.64 34.31
CA LYS A 91 -3.74 26.84 32.86
C LYS A 91 -3.15 28.14 32.31
N GLY A 92 -2.81 29.09 33.17
CA GLY A 92 -2.16 30.34 32.78
C GLY A 92 -0.63 30.23 32.66
N LYS A 93 -0.04 29.18 33.23
CA LYS A 93 1.42 29.00 33.23
C LYS A 93 1.88 28.41 31.91
N LYS A 94 2.76 29.12 31.21
CA LYS A 94 3.36 28.71 29.94
C LYS A 94 4.83 28.34 30.14
N TYR A 95 5.28 27.31 29.40
CA TYR A 95 6.66 26.83 29.41
C TYR A 95 7.23 26.90 27.99
N SER A 96 8.37 27.58 27.81
CA SER A 96 9.06 27.76 26.54
C SER A 96 10.55 27.96 26.74
N GLY A 97 11.34 27.80 25.69
CA GLY A 97 12.79 27.97 25.74
C GLY A 97 13.49 26.95 26.63
N LYS A 98 14.56 27.36 27.30
CA LYS A 98 15.41 26.45 28.08
C LYS A 98 14.98 26.38 29.54
N ILE A 99 14.64 25.17 30.03
CA ILE A 99 14.31 24.87 31.43
C ILE A 99 15.34 23.86 31.97
N ILE A 100 15.99 24.24 33.06
CA ILE A 100 16.96 23.37 33.76
C ILE A 100 16.34 22.95 35.12
N ILE A 101 16.11 21.65 35.26
CA ILE A 101 15.64 21.08 36.54
C ILE A 101 16.83 20.96 37.48
N PRO A 102 16.75 21.52 38.70
CA PRO A 102 17.84 21.48 39.66
C PRO A 102 18.03 20.09 40.28
N GLU A 103 19.24 19.79 40.78
CA GLU A 103 19.52 18.52 41.45
C GLU A 103 18.78 18.39 42.78
N LYS A 104 18.49 19.50 43.43
CA LYS A 104 17.80 19.60 44.74
C LYS A 104 16.85 20.77 44.74
N VAL A 105 15.82 20.67 45.54
CA VAL A 105 14.87 21.77 45.85
C VAL A 105 14.72 21.92 47.37
N SER A 106 14.53 23.18 47.84
CA SER A 106 14.23 23.48 49.24
C SER A 106 12.73 23.56 49.43
N ILE A 107 12.18 22.66 50.22
CA ILE A 107 10.75 22.60 50.56
C ILE A 107 10.62 22.74 52.08
N GLU A 108 9.89 23.76 52.51
CA GLU A 108 9.69 24.06 53.94
C GLU A 108 11.02 24.16 54.75
N GLY A 109 12.07 24.65 54.11
CA GLY A 109 13.38 24.82 54.72
C GLY A 109 14.27 23.58 54.77
N GLN A 110 13.82 22.46 54.19
CA GLN A 110 14.60 21.23 54.04
C GLN A 110 14.94 20.96 52.58
N GLU A 111 16.20 20.55 52.28
CA GLU A 111 16.62 20.16 50.93
C GLU A 111 16.22 18.73 50.60
N TYR A 112 15.67 18.54 49.43
CA TYR A 112 15.30 17.23 48.85
C TYR A 112 15.93 17.04 47.46
N PRO A 113 16.51 15.89 47.16
CA PRO A 113 16.97 15.59 45.79
C PRO A 113 15.78 15.51 44.83
N VAL A 114 15.94 15.98 43.59
CA VAL A 114 14.95 15.79 42.55
C VAL A 114 15.20 14.44 41.90
N VAL A 115 14.32 13.47 42.15
CA VAL A 115 14.51 12.07 41.78
C VAL A 115 13.61 11.60 40.67
N GLY A 116 12.59 12.37 40.28
CA GLY A 116 11.65 12.05 39.26
C GLY A 116 11.23 13.24 38.38
N PHE A 117 10.84 12.96 37.16
CA PHE A 117 10.30 13.95 36.24
C PHE A 117 9.13 13.35 35.50
N ILE A 118 7.96 13.98 35.54
CA ILE A 118 6.79 13.56 34.79
C ILE A 118 6.59 14.48 33.58
N ASN A 119 6.00 15.63 33.74
CA ASN A 119 5.78 16.67 32.76
C ASN A 119 5.79 18.04 33.45
N LEU A 120 5.85 19.11 32.69
CA LEU A 120 5.77 20.47 33.20
C LEU A 120 4.32 20.97 33.36
N SER A 121 3.41 20.54 32.46
CA SER A 121 2.02 20.98 32.47
C SER A 121 1.04 19.82 32.21
N GLU A 122 -0.19 19.95 32.72
CA GLU A 122 -1.30 19.05 32.40
C GLU A 122 -1.88 19.30 31.00
N THR A 123 -1.63 20.47 30.43
CA THR A 123 -2.22 20.86 29.14
C THR A 123 -1.14 21.13 28.08
N HIS A 124 -1.28 20.51 26.94
CA HIS A 124 -0.37 20.67 25.79
C HIS A 124 -0.20 22.11 25.33
N GLU A 125 -1.25 22.92 25.44
CA GLU A 125 -1.24 24.33 25.02
C GLU A 125 -0.29 25.21 25.86
N ASN A 126 0.20 24.68 26.97
CA ASN A 126 1.08 25.38 27.89
C ASN A 126 2.56 25.11 27.65
N GLU A 127 2.89 24.19 26.76
CA GLU A 127 4.26 23.82 26.44
C GLU A 127 4.54 24.09 24.95
N SER A 128 5.61 24.79 24.64
CA SER A 128 5.93 25.26 23.30
C SER A 128 6.91 24.30 22.60
N GLU A 129 6.89 24.23 21.27
CA GLU A 129 7.79 23.38 20.48
C GLU A 129 9.28 23.76 20.60
N ASP A 130 9.60 24.97 21.08
CA ASP A 130 10.98 25.41 21.31
C ASP A 130 11.52 25.01 22.69
N LEU A 131 10.71 24.27 23.49
CA LEU A 131 11.07 23.86 24.84
C LEU A 131 12.26 22.91 24.85
N GLU A 132 13.29 23.28 25.63
CA GLU A 132 14.48 22.48 25.90
C GLU A 132 14.53 22.14 27.40
N ILE A 133 14.41 20.87 27.76
CA ILE A 133 14.43 20.43 29.15
C ILE A 133 15.76 19.74 29.46
N THR A 134 16.44 20.22 30.51
CA THR A 134 17.67 19.60 31.01
C THR A 134 17.40 18.98 32.36
N LEU A 135 17.54 17.66 32.48
CA LEU A 135 17.36 16.88 33.69
C LEU A 135 18.70 16.60 34.37
N PRO A 136 18.78 16.67 35.72
CA PRO A 136 20.01 16.39 36.46
C PRO A 136 20.26 14.89 36.69
N ASN A 137 21.49 14.53 37.02
CA ASN A 137 21.88 13.15 37.30
C ASN A 137 21.33 12.57 38.63
N THR A 138 20.43 13.25 39.29
CA THR A 138 19.67 12.71 40.42
C THR A 138 18.39 11.99 40.00
N ILE A 139 17.90 12.22 38.77
CA ILE A 139 16.67 11.61 38.25
C ILE A 139 16.84 10.09 38.16
N ARG A 140 15.87 9.33 38.66
CA ARG A 140 15.78 7.87 38.63
C ARG A 140 14.64 7.37 37.77
N VAL A 141 13.56 8.17 37.67
CA VAL A 141 12.32 7.83 36.98
C VAL A 141 11.89 8.98 36.10
N ILE A 142 11.50 8.67 34.86
CA ILE A 142 10.90 9.63 33.92
C ILE A 142 9.51 9.12 33.53
N GLY A 143 8.53 10.03 33.49
CA GLY A 143 7.17 9.78 33.04
C GLY A 143 6.24 9.21 34.09
N SER A 144 4.98 9.00 33.72
CA SER A 144 3.93 8.46 34.59
C SER A 144 3.15 7.32 33.91
N THR A 145 2.36 6.60 34.70
CA THR A 145 1.52 5.50 34.21
C THR A 145 0.32 5.95 33.37
N MET A 146 0.00 7.25 33.38
CA MET A 146 -1.09 7.82 32.58
C MET A 146 -0.51 8.62 31.41
N GLY A 147 -0.61 8.07 30.21
CA GLY A 147 -0.14 8.71 28.99
C GLY A 147 -0.91 9.99 28.68
N LEU A 148 -0.26 11.12 28.85
CA LEU A 148 -0.63 12.34 28.15
C LEU A 148 -0.15 12.19 26.71
N GLY A 149 -0.94 12.60 25.71
CA GLY A 149 -0.54 12.54 24.29
C GLY A 149 0.77 13.29 24.07
N GLY A 150 1.63 12.81 23.17
CA GLY A 150 2.97 13.36 22.95
C GLY A 150 2.97 14.81 22.48
N ILE A 151 3.53 15.70 23.29
CA ILE A 151 3.82 17.08 22.91
C ILE A 151 5.16 17.10 22.18
N LYS A 152 5.23 17.75 21.04
CA LYS A 152 6.50 17.96 20.35
C LYS A 152 7.29 19.06 21.05
N ILE A 153 8.49 18.73 21.51
CA ILE A 153 9.44 19.68 22.10
C ILE A 153 10.80 19.56 21.42
N LYS A 154 11.64 20.58 21.59
CA LYS A 154 12.94 20.64 20.94
C LYS A 154 13.93 19.63 21.47
N SER A 155 14.03 19.47 22.80
CA SER A 155 14.95 18.50 23.41
C SER A 155 14.61 18.14 24.85
N LEU A 156 14.95 16.91 25.24
CA LEU A 156 14.96 16.40 26.59
C LEU A 156 16.11 15.39 26.70
N ASN A 157 17.02 15.55 27.68
CA ASN A 157 18.04 14.54 27.94
C ASN A 157 17.50 13.46 28.90
N ILE A 158 17.99 12.23 28.72
CA ILE A 158 17.81 11.15 29.71
C ILE A 158 19.14 10.96 30.43
N PRO A 159 19.25 11.37 31.73
CA PRO A 159 20.48 11.21 32.47
C PRO A 159 20.87 9.75 32.71
N GLU A 160 22.17 9.46 32.81
CA GLU A 160 22.67 8.11 33.08
C GLU A 160 22.19 7.51 34.42
N SER A 161 21.67 8.32 35.31
CA SER A 161 21.08 7.90 36.58
C SER A 161 19.69 7.26 36.43
N VAL A 162 19.01 7.46 35.31
CA VAL A 162 17.66 6.95 35.08
C VAL A 162 17.67 5.41 34.96
N ARG A 163 16.72 4.78 35.63
CA ARG A 163 16.55 3.32 35.64
C ARG A 163 15.21 2.88 35.07
N PHE A 164 14.21 3.76 35.13
CA PHE A 164 12.85 3.46 34.66
C PHE A 164 12.28 4.62 33.87
N ILE A 165 11.70 4.30 32.71
CA ILE A 165 10.95 5.24 31.87
C ILE A 165 9.52 4.74 31.74
N ALA A 166 8.56 5.56 32.15
CA ALA A 166 7.14 5.36 31.89
C ALA A 166 6.70 6.27 30.75
N SER A 167 5.42 6.60 30.64
CA SER A 167 4.93 7.52 29.61
C SER A 167 5.53 8.91 29.77
N MET A 168 6.34 9.31 28.80
CA MET A 168 7.06 10.60 28.85
C MET A 168 6.19 11.79 28.45
N GLY A 169 5.12 11.58 27.68
CA GLY A 169 4.26 12.65 27.20
C GLY A 169 4.91 13.58 26.15
N TYR A 170 6.14 13.33 25.74
CA TYR A 170 6.89 14.15 24.79
C TYR A 170 7.26 13.37 23.51
N THR A 171 7.21 14.07 22.37
CA THR A 171 7.79 13.66 21.10
C THR A 171 9.02 14.50 20.79
N LEU A 172 10.12 13.86 20.42
CA LEU A 172 11.43 14.48 20.27
C LEU A 172 11.97 14.31 18.84
N PRO A 173 12.70 15.30 18.27
CA PRO A 173 13.42 15.09 17.02
C PRO A 173 14.49 14.01 17.16
N GLU A 174 15.22 14.02 18.26
CA GLU A 174 16.28 13.06 18.58
C GLU A 174 16.18 12.62 20.03
N LEU A 175 16.41 11.32 20.28
CA LEU A 175 16.44 10.78 21.64
C LEU A 175 17.44 9.63 21.72
N THR A 176 18.32 9.68 22.72
CA THR A 176 19.15 8.55 23.12
C THR A 176 18.67 7.98 24.45
N ILE A 177 18.37 6.69 24.47
CA ILE A 177 18.08 5.94 25.71
C ILE A 177 19.39 5.35 26.23
N PRO A 178 19.92 5.82 27.37
CA PRO A 178 21.19 5.36 27.87
C PRO A 178 21.14 3.93 28.41
N GLY A 179 22.28 3.22 28.36
CA GLY A 179 22.36 1.79 28.71
C GLY A 179 22.09 1.41 30.14
N ASN A 180 21.97 2.40 31.04
CA ASN A 180 21.59 2.13 32.44
C ASN A 180 20.09 2.02 32.65
N VAL A 181 19.24 2.33 31.65
CA VAL A 181 17.78 2.15 31.75
C VAL A 181 17.47 0.66 31.81
N LYS A 182 16.87 0.24 32.92
CA LYS A 182 16.53 -1.17 33.16
C LYS A 182 15.17 -1.55 32.62
N GLN A 183 14.25 -0.58 32.61
CA GLN A 183 12.90 -0.85 32.16
C GLN A 183 12.26 0.37 31.51
N ILE A 184 11.64 0.12 30.36
CA ILE A 184 10.69 1.01 29.69
C ILE A 184 9.31 0.39 29.89
N GLY A 185 8.39 1.13 30.54
CA GLY A 185 7.10 0.62 31.00
C GLY A 185 6.11 0.32 29.87
N TYR A 186 5.03 -0.34 30.22
CA TYR A 186 3.92 -0.59 29.30
C TYR A 186 3.23 0.73 28.93
N GLN A 187 2.98 0.93 27.62
CA GLN A 187 2.42 2.17 27.08
C GLN A 187 3.26 3.43 27.43
N ALA A 188 4.57 3.27 27.51
CA ALA A 188 5.46 4.40 27.78
C ALA A 188 5.45 5.45 26.66
N PHE A 189 5.10 5.04 25.43
CA PHE A 189 5.02 5.91 24.26
C PHE A 189 6.24 6.85 24.12
N VAL A 190 7.42 6.29 24.30
CA VAL A 190 8.69 7.00 24.09
C VAL A 190 8.86 7.18 22.59
N TRP A 191 8.63 8.39 22.09
CA TRP A 191 8.64 8.68 20.66
C TRP A 191 9.72 9.68 20.27
N ALA A 192 10.51 9.33 19.24
CA ALA A 192 11.45 10.25 18.62
C ALA A 192 11.51 10.05 17.10
N ASP A 193 11.75 11.15 16.35
CA ASP A 193 12.00 11.02 14.91
C ASP A 193 13.27 10.20 14.66
N ASN A 194 14.32 10.43 15.46
CA ASN A 194 15.56 9.64 15.44
C ASN A 194 15.85 9.07 16.83
N LEU A 195 15.60 7.77 17.01
CA LEU A 195 15.80 7.04 18.27
C LEU A 195 17.13 6.28 18.24
N SER A 196 17.91 6.39 19.31
CA SER A 196 19.09 5.58 19.59
C SER A 196 18.91 4.85 20.93
N ILE A 197 19.35 3.59 21.00
CA ILE A 197 19.25 2.74 22.20
C ILE A 197 20.65 2.20 22.50
N GLU A 198 21.20 2.54 23.65
CA GLU A 198 22.53 2.07 24.04
C GLU A 198 22.50 0.65 24.60
N ASP A 199 23.67 -0.02 24.50
CA ASP A 199 23.87 -1.34 25.11
C ASP A 199 23.74 -1.25 26.63
N GLY A 200 22.98 -2.16 27.24
CA GLY A 200 22.64 -2.14 28.68
C GLY A 200 21.19 -1.83 28.98
N VAL A 201 20.41 -1.34 28.01
CA VAL A 201 18.92 -1.27 28.14
C VAL A 201 18.37 -2.70 28.18
N GLU A 202 17.52 -3.02 29.21
CA GLU A 202 17.13 -4.40 29.47
C GLU A 202 15.71 -4.74 28.99
N HIS A 203 14.70 -4.03 29.45
CA HIS A 203 13.29 -4.40 29.17
C HIS A 203 12.49 -3.27 28.56
N CYS A 204 11.88 -3.54 27.41
CA CYS A 204 10.87 -2.67 26.80
C CYS A 204 9.54 -3.41 26.79
N SER A 205 8.59 -2.95 27.61
CA SER A 205 7.25 -3.53 27.69
C SER A 205 6.42 -3.19 26.43
N GLY A 206 5.20 -3.72 26.34
CA GLY A 206 4.35 -3.48 25.16
C GLY A 206 4.02 -2.00 24.94
N TYR A 207 3.94 -1.57 23.66
CA TYR A 207 3.62 -0.20 23.22
C TYR A 207 4.56 0.87 23.81
N SER A 208 5.83 0.56 23.92
CA SER A 208 6.77 1.40 24.67
C SER A 208 7.60 2.35 23.82
N LEU A 209 8.00 1.94 22.63
CA LEU A 209 8.90 2.69 21.75
C LEU A 209 8.25 3.05 20.43
N GLY A 210 8.53 4.25 19.93
CA GLY A 210 8.15 4.67 18.59
C GLY A 210 9.23 5.52 17.94
N CYS A 211 9.44 5.36 16.61
CA CYS A 211 10.40 6.16 15.89
C CYS A 211 10.09 6.26 14.39
N ALA A 212 10.70 7.27 13.75
CA ALA A 212 10.69 7.42 12.30
C ALA A 212 11.99 6.94 11.64
N ASN A 213 12.85 6.23 12.36
CA ASN A 213 14.09 5.70 11.84
C ASN A 213 13.87 4.81 10.62
N THR A 214 14.69 4.96 9.60
CA THR A 214 14.78 4.00 8.49
C THR A 214 15.71 2.82 8.80
N VAL A 215 16.68 3.04 9.68
CA VAL A 215 17.58 2.03 10.23
C VAL A 215 17.59 2.17 11.74
N LEU A 216 17.30 1.11 12.47
CA LEU A 216 17.34 1.10 13.93
C LEU A 216 18.25 -0.02 14.42
N THR A 217 19.18 0.35 15.30
CA THR A 217 20.02 -0.63 16.03
C THR A 217 19.43 -0.86 17.40
N VAL A 218 19.20 -2.11 17.77
CA VAL A 218 18.81 -2.54 19.11
C VAL A 218 19.96 -3.31 19.75
N PRO A 219 20.26 -3.05 21.02
CA PRO A 219 21.37 -3.74 21.71
C PRO A 219 21.01 -5.17 22.09
N GLY A 220 22.04 -5.99 22.25
CA GLY A 220 21.87 -7.39 22.61
C GLY A 220 21.42 -7.66 24.06
N THR A 221 21.33 -6.62 24.89
CA THR A 221 20.81 -6.71 26.24
C THR A 221 19.29 -6.60 26.32
N ILE A 222 18.64 -6.22 25.18
CA ILE A 222 17.24 -5.80 25.19
C ILE A 222 16.26 -6.98 25.15
N SER A 223 15.17 -6.87 25.89
CA SER A 223 13.98 -7.70 25.74
C SER A 223 12.83 -6.82 25.23
N LEU A 224 12.32 -7.11 24.04
CA LEU A 224 11.24 -6.38 23.38
C LEU A 224 9.91 -7.10 23.58
N GLY A 225 8.98 -6.46 24.28
CA GLY A 225 7.65 -6.96 24.58
C GLY A 225 6.69 -6.94 23.38
N PHE A 226 5.46 -7.35 23.60
CA PHE A 226 4.39 -7.35 22.59
C PHE A 226 4.16 -5.93 22.03
N SER A 227 4.18 -5.81 20.69
CA SER A 227 4.00 -4.52 19.96
C SER A 227 4.84 -3.37 20.57
N SER A 228 6.04 -3.69 21.05
CA SER A 228 6.86 -2.72 21.81
C SER A 228 7.54 -1.69 20.93
N LEU A 229 7.71 -1.95 19.64
CA LEU A 229 8.34 -1.07 18.68
C LEU A 229 7.36 -0.68 17.57
N SER A 230 6.98 0.60 17.53
CA SER A 230 6.21 1.20 16.44
C SER A 230 7.14 2.03 15.54
N ALA A 231 7.50 1.49 14.38
CA ALA A 231 8.47 2.09 13.45
C ALA A 231 8.04 1.86 11.98
N GLY A 232 7.02 2.58 11.54
CA GLY A 232 6.42 2.40 10.21
C GLY A 232 7.39 2.62 9.04
N ASN A 233 8.39 3.49 9.20
CA ASN A 233 9.40 3.79 8.18
C ASN A 233 10.63 2.87 8.23
N LEU A 234 10.67 1.92 9.18
CA LEU A 234 11.84 1.08 9.42
C LEU A 234 12.06 0.12 8.25
N LYS A 235 13.19 0.24 7.58
CA LYS A 235 13.63 -0.63 6.48
C LYS A 235 14.64 -1.67 6.92
N HIS A 236 15.46 -1.36 7.95
CA HIS A 236 16.50 -2.23 8.42
C HIS A 236 16.58 -2.23 9.96
N LEU A 237 16.38 -3.38 10.57
CA LEU A 237 16.58 -3.63 11.99
C LEU A 237 17.93 -4.32 12.21
N ILE A 238 18.79 -3.74 13.04
CA ILE A 238 20.09 -4.31 13.40
C ILE A 238 20.04 -4.76 14.87
N ILE A 239 20.21 -6.04 15.12
CA ILE A 239 20.34 -6.66 16.43
C ILE A 239 21.82 -6.82 16.71
N LYS A 240 22.37 -5.87 17.45
CA LYS A 240 23.81 -5.79 17.68
C LYS A 240 24.22 -6.67 18.86
N LYS A 241 25.34 -7.37 18.73
CA LYS A 241 25.89 -8.16 19.80
C LYS A 241 26.32 -7.25 20.97
N SER A 242 25.88 -7.59 22.21
CA SER A 242 26.25 -6.86 23.39
C SER A 242 27.75 -7.06 23.75
N ALA A 243 28.34 -6.05 24.37
CA ALA A 243 29.64 -6.19 25.03
C ALA A 243 29.59 -7.19 26.21
N ASN A 244 28.44 -7.36 26.84
CA ASN A 244 28.18 -8.41 27.82
C ASN A 244 27.96 -9.75 27.10
N LYS A 245 28.91 -10.67 27.24
CA LYS A 245 28.91 -11.97 26.53
C LYS A 245 27.76 -12.89 26.93
N ASP A 246 27.19 -12.69 28.10
CA ASP A 246 26.08 -13.50 28.64
C ASP A 246 24.71 -12.92 28.24
N ALA A 247 24.70 -11.73 27.64
CA ALA A 247 23.47 -11.09 27.19
C ALA A 247 23.01 -11.67 25.84
N SER A 248 21.74 -11.96 25.74
CA SER A 248 21.06 -12.32 24.50
C SER A 248 19.70 -11.63 24.47
N PRO A 249 19.35 -10.98 23.37
CA PRO A 249 18.06 -10.29 23.27
C PRO A 249 16.90 -11.29 23.24
N GLU A 250 15.73 -10.81 23.63
CA GLU A 250 14.49 -11.60 23.60
C GLU A 250 13.39 -10.84 22.88
N PHE A 251 12.63 -11.52 22.00
CA PHE A 251 11.60 -10.92 21.18
C PHE A 251 10.25 -11.60 21.43
N SER A 252 9.30 -10.80 21.91
CA SER A 252 7.93 -11.27 22.15
C SER A 252 7.09 -11.26 20.87
N ASP A 253 5.86 -11.74 20.98
CA ASP A 253 4.86 -11.77 19.91
C ASP A 253 4.67 -10.37 19.29
N GLY A 254 4.84 -10.25 17.96
CA GLY A 254 4.61 -9.03 17.21
C GLY A 254 5.36 -7.79 17.71
N PHE A 255 6.57 -7.95 18.27
CA PHE A 255 7.30 -6.82 18.89
C PHE A 255 7.48 -5.61 17.95
N CYS A 256 7.48 -5.83 16.63
CA CYS A 256 7.61 -4.80 15.59
C CYS A 256 6.47 -4.88 14.55
N ASP A 257 5.27 -5.24 14.96
CA ASP A 257 4.10 -5.51 14.11
C ASP A 257 3.61 -4.31 13.28
N SER A 258 4.03 -3.09 13.63
CA SER A 258 3.76 -1.85 12.87
C SER A 258 4.86 -1.51 11.84
N SER A 259 5.90 -2.32 11.68
CA SER A 259 7.04 -2.04 10.80
C SER A 259 6.83 -2.64 9.41
N TYR A 260 5.89 -2.08 8.66
CA TYR A 260 5.47 -2.62 7.35
C TYR A 260 6.52 -2.49 6.25
N ASP A 261 7.49 -1.59 6.38
CA ASP A 261 8.56 -1.37 5.39
C ASP A 261 9.85 -2.15 5.69
N LEU A 262 9.84 -3.03 6.70
CA LEU A 262 11.03 -3.78 7.11
C LEU A 262 11.44 -4.79 6.05
N MET A 263 12.65 -4.57 5.46
CA MET A 263 13.22 -5.36 4.36
C MET A 263 14.51 -6.10 4.74
N ALA A 264 15.15 -5.70 5.83
CA ALA A 264 16.36 -6.32 6.30
C ALA A 264 16.36 -6.46 7.82
N VAL A 265 16.76 -7.61 8.32
CA VAL A 265 17.05 -7.86 9.73
C VAL A 265 18.48 -8.38 9.81
N THR A 266 19.37 -7.67 10.49
CA THR A 266 20.71 -8.15 10.78
C THR A 266 20.79 -8.63 12.21
N CYS A 267 21.28 -9.84 12.44
CA CYS A 267 21.52 -10.37 13.77
C CYS A 267 22.95 -10.85 13.90
N GLU A 268 23.74 -10.18 14.76
CA GLU A 268 25.17 -10.45 14.91
C GLU A 268 25.51 -11.67 15.81
N TYR A 269 24.51 -12.40 16.26
CA TYR A 269 24.66 -13.56 17.14
C TYR A 269 24.92 -14.85 16.36
N GLU A 270 25.86 -15.68 16.85
CA GLU A 270 26.13 -17.01 16.28
C GLU A 270 25.02 -18.02 16.54
N ASN A 271 24.30 -17.87 17.65
CA ASN A 271 23.13 -18.66 17.98
C ASN A 271 21.88 -17.79 17.90
N PRO A 272 20.79 -18.31 17.34
CA PRO A 272 19.54 -17.58 17.27
C PRO A 272 19.07 -17.11 18.66
N PRO A 273 18.82 -15.80 18.86
CA PRO A 273 18.21 -15.29 20.08
C PRO A 273 16.82 -15.84 20.31
N LYS A 274 16.39 -15.85 21.57
CA LYS A 274 15.04 -16.30 21.92
C LYS A 274 13.97 -15.40 21.31
N ALA A 275 13.05 -15.97 20.56
CA ALA A 275 11.95 -15.25 19.94
C ALA A 275 10.64 -16.04 20.03
N HIS A 276 9.51 -15.32 20.19
CA HIS A 276 8.19 -15.94 20.08
C HIS A 276 7.95 -16.37 18.62
N LYS A 277 7.19 -17.43 18.40
CA LYS A 277 6.88 -17.95 17.06
C LYS A 277 6.29 -16.90 16.10
N ASP A 278 5.61 -15.89 16.62
CA ASP A 278 4.99 -14.79 15.90
C ASP A 278 5.73 -13.46 16.13
N ALA A 279 7.03 -13.48 16.49
CA ALA A 279 7.78 -12.27 16.84
C ALA A 279 7.81 -11.24 15.71
N PHE A 280 7.97 -11.68 14.47
CA PHE A 280 8.02 -10.84 13.27
C PHE A 280 6.69 -10.84 12.48
N ARG A 281 5.56 -11.17 13.10
CA ARG A 281 4.27 -11.00 12.45
C ARG A 281 3.95 -9.51 12.29
N LEU A 282 3.18 -9.18 11.27
CA LEU A 282 2.61 -7.84 11.11
C LEU A 282 1.20 -7.80 11.69
N GLU A 283 0.82 -6.68 12.28
CA GLU A 283 -0.57 -6.48 12.68
C GLU A 283 -1.45 -6.58 11.43
N LYS A 284 -2.52 -7.40 11.49
CA LYS A 284 -3.50 -7.45 10.41
C LYS A 284 -4.20 -6.10 10.29
N SER A 285 -3.62 -5.20 9.53
CA SER A 285 -4.36 -4.02 9.10
C SER A 285 -5.44 -4.50 8.12
N ASN A 286 -6.68 -4.04 8.28
CA ASN A 286 -7.74 -4.25 7.30
C ASN A 286 -7.42 -3.56 5.96
N PHE A 287 -6.22 -3.05 5.81
CA PHE A 287 -5.69 -2.30 4.69
C PHE A 287 -4.21 -2.66 4.54
N ASP A 288 -3.91 -3.80 3.92
CA ASP A 288 -2.59 -3.99 3.32
C ASP A 288 -2.68 -3.56 1.84
N PRO A 289 -2.24 -2.34 1.50
CA PRO A 289 -2.26 -1.87 0.11
C PRO A 289 -1.25 -2.60 -0.77
N LEU A 290 -0.40 -3.46 -0.21
CA LEU A 290 0.63 -4.21 -0.94
C LEU A 290 0.09 -5.52 -1.53
N PHE A 291 -1.06 -5.99 -1.05
CA PHE A 291 -1.70 -7.22 -1.52
C PHE A 291 -3.13 -6.92 -1.95
N PRO A 292 -3.29 -6.49 -3.17
CA PRO A 292 -4.61 -6.55 -3.76
C PRO A 292 -4.97 -8.02 -3.98
N TYR A 293 -6.23 -8.28 -3.91
CA TYR A 293 -7.03 -9.47 -4.12
C TYR A 293 -6.77 -10.27 -5.41
N ASP A 294 -5.58 -10.15 -6.03
CA ASP A 294 -5.28 -10.64 -7.37
C ASP A 294 -4.28 -11.81 -7.34
N ASN A 295 -4.42 -12.72 -6.38
CA ASN A 295 -3.80 -14.02 -6.51
C ASN A 295 -4.63 -14.82 -7.55
N PRO A 296 -4.09 -15.13 -8.73
CA PRO A 296 -4.83 -15.92 -9.73
C PRO A 296 -5.18 -17.33 -9.26
N ASP A 297 -4.49 -17.84 -8.23
CA ASP A 297 -4.78 -19.14 -7.60
C ASP A 297 -5.74 -19.00 -6.41
N ASP A 298 -6.02 -17.76 -5.95
CA ASP A 298 -7.04 -17.41 -4.97
C ASP A 298 -7.80 -16.14 -5.43
N PRO A 299 -8.84 -16.32 -6.25
CA PRO A 299 -9.66 -15.20 -6.76
C PRO A 299 -10.39 -14.42 -5.65
N HIS A 300 -10.38 -14.92 -4.42
CA HIS A 300 -11.01 -14.28 -3.28
C HIS A 300 -10.02 -13.50 -2.39
N GLY A 301 -8.69 -13.65 -2.61
CA GLY A 301 -7.63 -12.81 -2.06
C GLY A 301 -7.54 -12.71 -0.52
N TYR A 302 -8.16 -13.62 0.22
CA TYR A 302 -8.34 -13.46 1.66
C TYR A 302 -7.24 -14.09 2.53
N ASP A 303 -6.38 -14.96 1.98
CA ASP A 303 -5.60 -15.87 2.81
C ASP A 303 -4.08 -15.60 2.88
N TYR A 304 -3.49 -14.78 2.00
CA TYR A 304 -2.05 -14.54 2.04
C TYR A 304 -1.71 -13.11 2.47
N HIS A 305 -1.36 -12.95 3.74
CA HIS A 305 -0.75 -11.74 4.28
C HIS A 305 0.74 -12.02 4.52
N PRO A 306 1.66 -11.50 3.69
CA PRO A 306 3.07 -11.71 3.92
C PRO A 306 3.49 -11.09 5.24
N THR A 307 4.16 -11.89 6.02
CA THR A 307 4.79 -11.51 7.26
C THR A 307 6.15 -10.84 6.98
N THR A 308 6.81 -10.33 8.00
CA THR A 308 8.21 -9.89 7.89
C THR A 308 9.11 -11.06 7.47
N TYR A 309 8.79 -12.29 7.83
CA TYR A 309 9.54 -13.49 7.41
C TYR A 309 9.58 -13.66 5.88
N ASP A 310 8.54 -13.26 5.19
CA ASP A 310 8.46 -13.34 3.73
C ASP A 310 9.16 -12.14 3.06
N ARG A 311 9.06 -10.96 3.67
CA ARG A 311 9.51 -9.68 3.08
C ARG A 311 10.98 -9.41 3.32
N ALA A 312 11.45 -9.58 4.56
CA ALA A 312 12.80 -9.22 4.95
C ALA A 312 13.81 -10.33 4.64
N THR A 313 15.04 -9.91 4.36
CA THR A 313 16.20 -10.80 4.36
C THR A 313 16.85 -10.77 5.73
N LEU A 314 17.05 -11.93 6.33
CA LEU A 314 17.79 -12.10 7.56
C LEU A 314 19.28 -12.25 7.25
N TYR A 315 20.09 -11.35 7.80
CA TYR A 315 21.55 -11.38 7.70
C TYR A 315 22.15 -11.84 9.02
N VAL A 316 22.93 -12.91 8.99
CA VAL A 316 23.58 -13.53 10.16
C VAL A 316 25.05 -13.82 9.86
N PRO A 317 25.92 -14.04 10.85
CA PRO A 317 27.27 -14.51 10.59
C PRO A 317 27.25 -15.75 9.68
N ARG A 318 28.16 -15.85 8.72
CA ARG A 318 28.22 -16.98 7.77
C ARG A 318 28.22 -18.34 8.45
N THR A 319 28.94 -18.44 9.56
CA THR A 319 29.03 -19.66 10.39
C THR A 319 27.68 -20.02 11.06
N ALA A 320 26.80 -19.06 11.22
CA ALA A 320 25.53 -19.22 11.92
C ALA A 320 24.34 -19.61 11.00
N ILE A 321 24.50 -19.52 9.67
CA ILE A 321 23.39 -19.70 8.71
C ILE A 321 22.60 -20.98 8.97
N GLU A 322 23.27 -22.12 9.16
CA GLU A 322 22.59 -23.41 9.35
C GLU A 322 21.90 -23.49 10.73
N ALA A 323 22.43 -22.84 11.75
CA ALA A 323 21.77 -22.74 13.05
C ALA A 323 20.44 -21.96 12.95
N TYR A 324 20.47 -20.81 12.23
CA TYR A 324 19.26 -20.01 12.02
C TYR A 324 18.22 -20.72 11.13
N LYS A 325 18.65 -21.39 10.06
CA LYS A 325 17.73 -22.19 9.22
C LYS A 325 17.04 -23.32 10.00
N SER A 326 17.72 -23.87 10.98
CA SER A 326 17.23 -24.98 11.80
C SER A 326 16.37 -24.51 12.98
N ASP A 327 16.39 -23.21 13.30
CA ASP A 327 15.59 -22.64 14.38
C ASP A 327 14.11 -22.54 13.97
N PRO A 328 13.14 -22.94 14.83
CA PRO A 328 11.72 -22.95 14.46
C PRO A 328 11.13 -21.55 14.23
N VAL A 329 11.74 -20.49 14.72
CA VAL A 329 11.28 -19.11 14.55
C VAL A 329 12.08 -18.40 13.47
N TRP A 330 13.39 -18.31 13.62
CA TRP A 330 14.29 -17.63 12.68
C TRP A 330 14.37 -18.33 11.33
N GLY A 331 14.20 -19.65 11.29
CA GLY A 331 14.14 -20.43 10.05
C GLY A 331 12.90 -20.19 9.19
N GLN A 332 11.91 -19.41 9.70
CA GLN A 332 10.78 -18.96 8.89
C GLN A 332 11.17 -17.87 7.87
N PHE A 333 12.29 -17.14 8.08
CA PHE A 333 12.76 -16.20 7.06
C PHE A 333 13.08 -16.94 5.76
N VAL A 334 12.38 -16.57 4.69
CA VAL A 334 12.55 -17.18 3.36
C VAL A 334 13.98 -16.97 2.85
N ARG A 335 14.62 -15.85 3.23
CA ARG A 335 15.99 -15.50 2.82
C ARG A 335 16.87 -15.31 4.04
N ILE A 336 17.88 -16.19 4.19
CA ILE A 336 18.92 -16.08 5.22
C ILE A 336 20.25 -16.00 4.51
N ARG A 337 21.02 -14.90 4.71
CA ARG A 337 22.28 -14.59 4.04
C ARG A 337 23.37 -14.26 5.05
N ALA A 338 24.63 -14.31 4.60
CA ALA A 338 25.76 -13.94 5.43
C ALA A 338 25.90 -12.41 5.52
N ILE A 339 26.19 -11.89 6.72
CA ILE A 339 26.52 -10.46 6.92
C ILE A 339 27.75 -10.08 6.08
N GLU A 340 28.71 -10.98 5.94
CA GLU A 340 29.98 -10.77 5.23
C GLU A 340 29.79 -10.56 3.71
N ASP A 341 28.66 -10.98 3.14
CA ASP A 341 28.34 -10.75 1.74
C ASP A 341 27.82 -9.32 1.49
N GLY A 342 27.68 -8.53 2.55
CA GLY A 342 27.12 -7.19 2.51
C GLY A 342 25.59 -7.17 2.42
N ILE A 343 25.02 -6.08 2.87
CA ILE A 343 23.57 -5.87 2.78
C ILE A 343 23.27 -5.41 1.36
N GLN A 344 22.51 -6.23 0.64
CA GLN A 344 22.08 -5.91 -0.71
C GLN A 344 20.88 -4.93 -0.66
N ASP A 345 20.79 -4.05 -1.65
CA ASP A 345 19.57 -3.28 -1.88
C ASP A 345 18.46 -4.26 -2.28
N THR A 346 17.62 -4.62 -1.33
CA THR A 346 16.46 -5.47 -1.50
C THR A 346 15.16 -4.67 -1.40
N SER A 347 15.22 -3.35 -1.66
CA SER A 347 14.09 -2.43 -1.58
C SER A 347 12.94 -2.80 -2.52
N PHE A 348 13.22 -3.59 -3.55
CA PHE A 348 12.23 -4.07 -4.48
C PHE A 348 11.67 -5.45 -4.08
N PHE A 349 10.66 -5.46 -3.25
CA PHE A 349 9.95 -6.69 -2.78
C PHE A 349 10.89 -7.79 -2.26
N GLY A 350 11.95 -7.39 -1.54
CA GLY A 350 12.95 -8.31 -1.01
C GLY A 350 13.98 -8.82 -2.03
N LEU A 351 13.86 -8.44 -3.29
CA LEU A 351 14.75 -8.90 -4.35
C LEU A 351 16.01 -8.03 -4.47
N PRO A 352 17.20 -8.61 -4.72
CA PRO A 352 18.40 -7.86 -5.03
C PRO A 352 18.25 -7.10 -6.35
N THR A 353 18.73 -5.85 -6.37
CA THR A 353 18.62 -4.98 -7.53
C THR A 353 19.98 -4.69 -8.16
N TYR A 354 20.00 -4.54 -9.49
CA TYR A 354 21.20 -4.36 -10.29
C TYR A 354 20.92 -3.41 -11.46
N THR A 355 21.91 -2.61 -11.85
CA THR A 355 21.83 -1.79 -13.05
C THR A 355 22.72 -2.37 -14.14
N VAL A 356 22.15 -2.64 -15.31
CA VAL A 356 22.89 -3.11 -16.51
C VAL A 356 22.54 -2.19 -17.66
N GLY A 357 23.53 -1.47 -18.17
CA GLY A 357 23.30 -0.39 -19.11
C GLY A 357 22.47 0.74 -18.49
N ASN A 358 21.38 1.10 -19.13
CA ASN A 358 20.44 2.11 -18.65
C ASN A 358 19.18 1.51 -17.98
N LEU A 359 19.10 0.18 -17.86
CA LEU A 359 17.97 -0.49 -17.23
C LEU A 359 18.33 -1.02 -15.86
N ARG A 360 17.42 -0.88 -14.91
CA ARG A 360 17.53 -1.44 -13.57
C ARG A 360 16.70 -2.72 -13.47
N TYR A 361 17.24 -3.71 -12.83
CA TYR A 361 16.65 -5.05 -12.71
C TYR A 361 16.57 -5.46 -11.25
N ALA A 362 15.52 -6.20 -10.90
CA ALA A 362 15.46 -7.02 -9.70
C ALA A 362 15.55 -8.49 -10.11
N VAL A 363 16.25 -9.32 -9.34
CA VAL A 363 16.47 -10.74 -9.67
C VAL A 363 15.75 -11.64 -8.67
N ASN A 364 14.93 -12.52 -9.18
CA ASN A 364 14.23 -13.58 -8.44
C ASN A 364 14.91 -14.92 -8.77
N GLU A 365 15.84 -15.36 -7.94
CA GLU A 365 16.66 -16.56 -8.21
C GLU A 365 15.88 -17.86 -7.99
N THR A 366 14.99 -17.88 -6.99
CA THR A 366 14.15 -19.03 -6.70
C THR A 366 12.69 -18.63 -6.59
N ALA A 367 11.78 -19.54 -6.92
CA ALA A 367 10.37 -19.34 -6.64
C ALA A 367 10.21 -19.08 -5.13
N ARG A 368 9.50 -18.00 -4.76
CA ARG A 368 9.28 -17.47 -3.41
C ARG A 368 10.34 -16.51 -2.86
N ASP A 369 11.41 -16.16 -3.56
CA ASP A 369 12.32 -15.08 -3.11
C ASP A 369 11.61 -13.73 -3.04
N SER A 370 10.63 -13.50 -3.94
CA SER A 370 9.73 -12.36 -3.86
C SER A 370 8.48 -12.71 -3.06
N TYR A 371 8.05 -11.81 -2.20
CA TYR A 371 6.78 -11.92 -1.49
C TYR A 371 5.57 -11.39 -2.29
N HIS A 372 5.78 -10.85 -3.50
CA HIS A 372 4.69 -10.31 -4.30
C HIS A 372 3.99 -11.38 -5.13
N ALA A 373 2.68 -11.54 -4.96
CA ALA A 373 1.88 -12.60 -5.56
C ALA A 373 2.01 -12.72 -7.09
N SER A 374 2.17 -11.60 -7.82
CA SER A 374 2.28 -11.63 -9.28
C SER A 374 3.64 -12.11 -9.79
N ILE A 375 4.70 -12.12 -8.98
CA ILE A 375 6.05 -12.46 -9.42
C ILE A 375 6.71 -13.61 -8.65
N TYR A 376 6.19 -13.99 -7.48
CA TYR A 376 6.83 -15.01 -6.62
C TYR A 376 7.06 -16.36 -7.30
N LYS A 377 6.22 -16.71 -8.29
CA LYS A 377 6.31 -17.99 -9.01
C LYS A 377 7.27 -17.99 -10.21
N TYR A 378 7.76 -16.83 -10.61
CA TYR A 378 8.66 -16.71 -11.76
C TYR A 378 10.09 -16.51 -11.30
N THR A 379 11.03 -17.19 -11.97
CA THR A 379 12.49 -17.03 -11.74
C THR A 379 13.10 -16.26 -12.90
N GLY A 380 14.11 -15.44 -12.60
CA GLY A 380 14.80 -14.60 -13.59
C GLY A 380 14.87 -13.14 -13.15
N ALA A 381 14.96 -12.25 -14.12
CA ALA A 381 15.05 -10.81 -13.90
C ALA A 381 13.73 -10.11 -14.27
N ILE A 382 13.42 -9.04 -13.53
CA ILE A 382 12.33 -8.11 -13.85
C ILE A 382 12.92 -6.71 -14.00
N VAL A 383 12.57 -5.99 -15.08
CA VAL A 383 12.91 -4.58 -15.22
C VAL A 383 12.10 -3.76 -14.24
N ILE A 384 12.78 -2.97 -13.43
CA ILE A 384 12.20 -2.12 -12.39
C ILE A 384 12.55 -0.66 -12.64
N PRO A 385 11.81 0.30 -12.05
CA PRO A 385 12.09 1.71 -12.25
C PRO A 385 13.51 2.09 -11.84
N ASN A 386 14.18 2.86 -12.68
CA ASN A 386 15.45 3.46 -12.35
C ASN A 386 15.24 4.64 -11.39
N ASN A 387 15.98 4.66 -10.30
CA ASN A 387 15.94 5.69 -9.27
C ASN A 387 17.07 6.74 -9.41
N ASP A 388 17.75 6.76 -10.54
CA ASP A 388 18.76 7.78 -10.88
C ASP A 388 18.08 8.90 -11.71
N GLU A 389 17.98 10.11 -11.15
CA GLU A 389 17.40 11.28 -11.78
C GLU A 389 18.12 11.70 -13.08
N SER A 390 19.38 11.32 -13.24
CA SER A 390 20.18 11.69 -14.41
C SER A 390 19.86 10.84 -15.65
N VAL A 391 19.26 9.65 -15.47
CA VAL A 391 18.94 8.72 -16.56
C VAL A 391 17.64 9.14 -17.25
N LYS A 392 17.74 9.48 -18.53
CA LYS A 392 16.61 9.90 -19.37
C LYS A 392 16.28 8.81 -20.41
N TYR A 393 14.99 8.66 -20.71
CA TYR A 393 14.48 7.71 -21.68
C TYR A 393 13.72 8.40 -22.81
N SER A 394 14.13 8.17 -24.05
CA SER A 394 13.48 8.72 -25.25
C SER A 394 13.67 7.76 -26.45
N GLY A 395 12.88 7.92 -27.49
CA GLY A 395 12.95 7.10 -28.69
C GLY A 395 12.68 5.62 -28.40
N LYS A 396 13.38 4.71 -29.07
CA LYS A 396 13.14 3.28 -28.96
C LYS A 396 13.98 2.62 -27.86
N ILE A 397 13.33 2.06 -26.88
CA ILE A 397 13.92 1.23 -25.82
C ILE A 397 13.51 -0.22 -26.02
N THR A 398 14.50 -1.11 -26.12
CA THR A 398 14.26 -2.55 -26.26
C THR A 398 14.66 -3.25 -24.96
N VAL A 399 13.71 -3.91 -24.31
CA VAL A 399 13.98 -4.77 -23.16
C VAL A 399 14.51 -6.11 -23.70
N PRO A 400 15.67 -6.58 -23.25
CA PRO A 400 16.26 -7.83 -23.75
C PRO A 400 15.49 -9.05 -23.22
N GLU A 401 15.54 -10.18 -23.95
CA GLU A 401 14.96 -11.45 -23.48
C GLU A 401 15.72 -12.01 -22.25
N LYS A 402 16.99 -11.67 -22.15
CA LYS A 402 17.89 -12.14 -21.09
C LYS A 402 18.87 -11.03 -20.68
N VAL A 403 19.29 -11.05 -19.44
CA VAL A 403 20.30 -10.13 -18.92
C VAL A 403 21.39 -10.91 -18.18
N THR A 404 22.65 -10.50 -18.38
CA THR A 404 23.79 -11.07 -17.63
C THR A 404 24.12 -10.18 -16.44
N ILE A 405 24.02 -10.72 -15.24
CA ILE A 405 24.32 -10.05 -13.97
C ILE A 405 25.34 -10.89 -13.21
N ASN A 406 26.47 -10.28 -12.86
CA ASN A 406 27.56 -10.96 -12.15
C ASN A 406 28.02 -12.29 -12.80
N GLY A 407 28.01 -12.35 -14.14
CA GLY A 407 28.39 -13.53 -14.90
C GLY A 407 27.30 -14.60 -15.07
N THR A 408 26.15 -14.43 -14.44
CA THR A 408 24.99 -15.32 -14.58
C THR A 408 23.96 -14.73 -15.54
N GLU A 409 23.46 -15.53 -16.45
CA GLU A 409 22.40 -15.13 -17.40
C GLU A 409 21.03 -15.43 -16.80
N TYR A 410 20.16 -14.40 -16.77
CA TYR A 410 18.77 -14.49 -16.28
C TYR A 410 17.78 -14.20 -17.40
N PRO A 411 16.74 -15.00 -17.61
CA PRO A 411 15.62 -14.63 -18.49
C PRO A 411 14.88 -13.42 -17.90
N VAL A 412 14.46 -12.49 -18.75
CA VAL A 412 13.64 -11.35 -18.31
C VAL A 412 12.17 -11.75 -18.37
N PHE A 413 11.57 -12.00 -17.24
CA PHE A 413 10.18 -12.43 -17.13
C PHE A 413 9.18 -11.31 -16.85
N GLY A 414 9.65 -10.13 -16.43
CA GLY A 414 8.76 -9.04 -16.05
C GLY A 414 9.28 -7.65 -16.41
N PHE A 415 8.35 -6.70 -16.52
CA PHE A 415 8.61 -5.30 -16.79
C PHE A 415 7.63 -4.44 -16.00
N MET A 416 8.14 -3.47 -15.24
CA MET A 416 7.29 -2.50 -14.56
C MET A 416 7.12 -1.21 -15.37
N TRP A 417 8.07 -0.29 -15.23
CA TRP A 417 8.25 0.95 -15.99
C TRP A 417 9.73 1.35 -15.91
N LEU A 418 10.15 2.39 -16.64
CA LEU A 418 11.57 2.69 -16.81
C LEU A 418 12.15 3.61 -15.74
N SER A 419 11.40 4.62 -15.25
CA SER A 419 11.90 5.61 -14.30
C SER A 419 10.95 5.86 -13.14
N GLU A 420 11.49 6.12 -11.94
CA GLU A 420 10.71 6.65 -10.81
C GLU A 420 10.28 8.10 -11.06
N TYR A 421 10.97 8.81 -11.95
CA TYR A 421 10.77 10.21 -12.29
C TYR A 421 10.04 10.33 -13.63
N PRO A 422 8.75 10.73 -13.66
CA PRO A 422 7.97 10.84 -14.90
C PRO A 422 8.60 11.78 -15.93
N GLU A 423 9.26 12.85 -15.48
CA GLU A 423 9.95 13.81 -16.33
C GLU A 423 11.19 13.26 -17.05
N ASN A 424 11.65 12.10 -16.67
CA ASN A 424 12.76 11.40 -17.31
C ASN A 424 12.32 10.57 -18.53
N GLU A 425 11.03 10.47 -18.79
CA GLU A 425 10.45 9.69 -19.87
C GLU A 425 9.77 10.61 -20.89
N SER A 426 10.25 10.57 -22.12
CA SER A 426 9.75 11.41 -23.20
C SER A 426 8.50 10.83 -23.86
N SER A 427 7.63 11.69 -24.39
CA SER A 427 6.40 11.28 -25.11
C SER A 427 6.64 10.56 -26.43
N ASP A 428 7.86 10.62 -26.99
CA ASP A 428 8.26 9.87 -28.19
C ASP A 428 8.73 8.43 -27.90
N LEU A 429 8.69 8.03 -26.62
CA LEU A 429 9.18 6.74 -26.16
C LEU A 429 8.40 5.57 -26.78
N GLU A 430 9.13 4.65 -27.38
CA GLU A 430 8.64 3.38 -27.89
C GLU A 430 9.28 2.22 -27.11
N ILE A 431 8.50 1.48 -26.36
CA ILE A 431 8.99 0.35 -25.55
C ILE A 431 8.71 -0.95 -26.28
N SER A 432 9.78 -1.71 -26.56
CA SER A 432 9.69 -3.04 -27.16
C SER A 432 9.97 -4.10 -26.07
N LEU A 433 8.94 -4.85 -25.71
CA LEU A 433 9.00 -5.93 -24.73
C LEU A 433 9.21 -7.28 -25.43
N PRO A 434 10.07 -8.18 -24.89
CA PRO A 434 10.40 -9.45 -25.51
C PRO A 434 9.29 -10.50 -25.33
N GLU A 435 9.23 -11.47 -26.23
CA GLU A 435 8.50 -12.70 -25.99
C GLU A 435 9.16 -13.47 -24.82
N GLY A 436 8.38 -14.20 -24.05
CA GLY A 436 8.82 -14.81 -22.78
C GLY A 436 8.46 -14.00 -21.54
N LEU A 437 8.13 -12.70 -21.71
CA LEU A 437 7.66 -11.88 -20.60
C LEU A 437 6.34 -12.43 -20.05
N LYS A 438 6.21 -12.49 -18.71
CA LYS A 438 5.04 -13.02 -17.99
C LYS A 438 4.23 -11.94 -17.29
N VAL A 439 4.89 -10.88 -16.83
CA VAL A 439 4.30 -9.85 -15.98
C VAL A 439 4.60 -8.46 -16.55
N ILE A 440 3.57 -7.62 -16.68
CA ILE A 440 3.70 -6.20 -16.98
C ILE A 440 3.05 -5.40 -15.85
N GLY A 441 3.79 -4.43 -15.32
CA GLY A 441 3.30 -3.58 -14.23
C GLY A 441 3.13 -4.32 -12.91
N PHE A 442 2.70 -3.56 -11.92
CA PHE A 442 2.50 -4.08 -10.57
C PHE A 442 1.20 -3.58 -9.98
N ASN A 443 0.72 -4.29 -8.99
CA ASN A 443 -0.53 -3.97 -8.33
C ASN A 443 -0.37 -2.96 -7.19
N ARG A 444 0.56 -2.02 -7.28
CA ARG A 444 0.72 -0.96 -6.29
C ARG A 444 -0.04 0.29 -6.73
N ASN A 445 -0.89 0.82 -5.86
CA ASN A 445 -1.51 2.14 -5.98
C ASN A 445 -0.45 3.25 -5.88
N TYR A 446 0.44 3.34 -6.86
CA TYR A 446 1.18 4.57 -7.04
C TYR A 446 0.21 5.59 -7.63
N GLY A 447 -0.30 6.49 -6.78
CA GLY A 447 -1.09 7.65 -7.18
C GLY A 447 -0.26 8.65 -8.01
N GLY A 448 0.39 8.17 -9.07
CA GLY A 448 1.19 8.97 -9.97
C GLY A 448 0.48 9.15 -11.32
N SER A 449 0.77 10.23 -12.01
CA SER A 449 0.34 10.50 -13.37
C SER A 449 0.85 9.40 -14.30
N HIS A 450 -0.01 8.96 -15.22
CA HIS A 450 0.39 8.08 -16.32
C HIS A 450 1.19 8.90 -17.35
N ASN A 451 2.31 8.36 -17.80
CA ASN A 451 3.09 8.97 -18.86
C ASN A 451 2.49 8.58 -20.23
N THR A 452 2.21 9.59 -21.06
CA THR A 452 1.84 9.35 -22.44
C THR A 452 3.09 9.03 -23.23
N ILE A 453 3.11 7.85 -23.85
CA ILE A 453 4.19 7.38 -24.71
C ILE A 453 3.67 7.04 -26.10
N LYS A 454 4.58 6.91 -27.07
CA LYS A 454 4.23 6.63 -28.45
C LYS A 454 3.75 5.19 -28.65
N ALA A 455 4.44 4.21 -28.07
CA ALA A 455 4.09 2.81 -28.22
C ALA A 455 4.65 1.90 -27.12
N ILE A 456 3.91 0.84 -26.81
CA ILE A 456 4.37 -0.32 -26.04
C ILE A 456 3.63 -1.55 -26.57
N ASN A 457 4.34 -2.67 -26.79
CA ASN A 457 3.70 -3.93 -27.15
C ASN A 457 3.39 -4.76 -25.90
N ILE A 458 2.36 -5.60 -25.99
CA ILE A 458 2.06 -6.64 -25.00
C ILE A 458 2.39 -7.99 -25.64
N PRO A 459 3.48 -8.66 -25.21
CA PRO A 459 3.87 -9.98 -25.76
C PRO A 459 2.79 -11.04 -25.52
N LYS A 460 2.71 -12.00 -26.44
CA LYS A 460 1.71 -13.10 -26.37
C LYS A 460 1.94 -14.08 -25.22
N THR A 461 3.01 -13.94 -24.49
CA THR A 461 3.36 -14.79 -23.33
C THR A 461 2.96 -14.17 -22.00
N VAL A 462 2.43 -12.94 -22.01
CA VAL A 462 2.03 -12.22 -20.77
C VAL A 462 0.82 -12.90 -20.13
N GLU A 463 0.93 -13.13 -18.84
CA GLU A 463 -0.10 -13.77 -18.01
C GLU A 463 -0.77 -12.78 -17.04
N TYR A 464 -0.06 -11.70 -16.66
CA TYR A 464 -0.52 -10.73 -15.69
C TYR A 464 -0.20 -9.29 -16.09
N ILE A 465 -1.20 -8.40 -16.01
CA ILE A 465 -1.04 -6.95 -16.21
C ILE A 465 -1.51 -6.20 -14.97
N GLY A 466 -0.58 -5.53 -14.30
CA GLY A 466 -0.84 -4.59 -13.21
C GLY A 466 -0.74 -3.13 -13.66
N ALA A 467 -0.40 -2.21 -12.77
CA ALA A 467 -0.22 -0.80 -13.08
C ALA A 467 0.93 -0.60 -14.08
N MET A 468 0.61 -0.21 -15.31
CA MET A 468 1.60 -0.02 -16.37
C MET A 468 2.29 1.34 -16.35
N LYS A 469 1.71 2.34 -15.68
CA LYS A 469 2.12 3.76 -15.73
C LYS A 469 2.20 4.40 -17.12
N TYR A 470 1.88 3.67 -18.19
CA TYR A 470 1.95 4.16 -19.56
C TYR A 470 0.58 4.16 -20.22
N VAL A 471 0.29 5.24 -20.93
CA VAL A 471 -0.90 5.37 -21.75
C VAL A 471 -0.49 5.62 -23.22
N VAL A 472 -1.22 5.00 -24.12
CA VAL A 472 -1.02 5.09 -25.58
C VAL A 472 -2.34 5.48 -26.26
N PRO A 473 -2.88 6.70 -26.01
CA PRO A 473 -4.25 7.07 -26.36
C PRO A 473 -4.54 7.03 -27.87
N GLY A 474 -3.51 7.07 -28.73
CA GLY A 474 -3.64 6.97 -30.19
C GLY A 474 -3.42 5.56 -30.76
N ALA A 475 -3.22 4.55 -29.92
CA ALA A 475 -2.85 3.20 -30.39
C ALA A 475 -3.95 2.16 -30.17
N THR A 476 -3.83 1.04 -30.88
CA THR A 476 -4.59 -0.18 -30.58
C THR A 476 -3.81 -0.98 -29.54
N VAL A 477 -4.48 -1.33 -28.43
CA VAL A 477 -3.96 -2.25 -27.43
C VAL A 477 -4.68 -3.59 -27.56
N THR A 478 -3.91 -4.65 -27.75
CA THR A 478 -4.42 -6.03 -27.80
C THR A 478 -4.05 -6.75 -26.50
N LEU A 479 -5.05 -7.29 -25.83
CA LEU A 479 -4.88 -8.18 -24.68
C LEU A 479 -4.81 -9.62 -25.20
N PRO A 480 -3.63 -10.28 -25.19
CA PRO A 480 -3.49 -11.64 -25.71
C PRO A 480 -4.22 -12.66 -24.84
N GLY A 481 -4.71 -13.73 -25.47
CA GLY A 481 -5.50 -14.78 -24.81
C GLY A 481 -4.76 -15.57 -23.70
N THR A 482 -3.49 -15.33 -23.52
CA THR A 482 -2.68 -15.91 -22.42
C THR A 482 -2.89 -15.19 -21.09
N ILE A 483 -3.52 -14.01 -21.09
CA ILE A 483 -3.69 -13.20 -19.88
C ILE A 483 -4.68 -13.87 -18.92
N LYS A 484 -4.20 -14.13 -17.72
CA LYS A 484 -5.02 -14.62 -16.59
C LYS A 484 -5.71 -13.48 -15.87
N VAL A 485 -4.99 -12.36 -15.66
CA VAL A 485 -5.51 -11.21 -14.89
C VAL A 485 -5.04 -9.89 -15.47
N VAL A 486 -5.98 -8.97 -15.72
CA VAL A 486 -5.74 -7.53 -15.82
C VAL A 486 -6.28 -6.88 -14.56
N SER A 487 -5.37 -6.36 -13.72
CA SER A 487 -5.73 -5.89 -12.40
C SER A 487 -6.37 -4.50 -12.39
N ALA A 488 -6.98 -4.15 -11.26
CA ALA A 488 -7.62 -2.86 -11.00
C ALA A 488 -6.73 -1.63 -11.25
N ALA A 489 -5.43 -1.79 -11.17
CA ALA A 489 -4.47 -0.70 -11.30
C ALA A 489 -3.85 -0.59 -12.71
N ALA A 490 -4.30 -1.39 -13.68
CA ALA A 490 -3.66 -1.46 -14.99
C ALA A 490 -3.57 -0.11 -15.74
N GLY A 491 -4.60 0.75 -15.60
CA GLY A 491 -4.56 2.13 -16.11
C GLY A 491 -4.35 2.21 -17.63
N ILE A 492 -4.88 1.26 -18.40
CA ILE A 492 -4.71 1.19 -19.86
C ILE A 492 -5.56 2.27 -20.52
N GLU A 493 -4.95 3.17 -21.31
CA GLU A 493 -5.67 4.06 -22.20
C GLU A 493 -5.26 3.78 -23.67
N ALA A 494 -6.24 3.58 -24.54
CA ALA A 494 -6.03 3.22 -25.94
C ALA A 494 -7.09 3.85 -26.85
N GLU A 495 -6.79 4.06 -28.14
CA GLU A 495 -7.83 4.38 -29.12
C GLU A 495 -8.74 3.18 -29.37
N LYS A 496 -8.14 1.99 -29.49
CA LYS A 496 -8.88 0.74 -29.69
C LYS A 496 -8.37 -0.35 -28.75
N LEU A 497 -9.29 -1.00 -28.05
CA LEU A 497 -9.03 -2.20 -27.26
C LEU A 497 -9.47 -3.43 -28.04
N VAL A 498 -8.61 -4.44 -28.09
CA VAL A 498 -8.91 -5.78 -28.61
C VAL A 498 -8.66 -6.79 -27.50
N ILE A 499 -9.63 -7.66 -27.24
CA ILE A 499 -9.54 -8.72 -26.23
C ILE A 499 -9.54 -10.05 -26.97
N GLU A 500 -8.45 -10.79 -26.91
CA GLU A 500 -8.39 -12.13 -27.53
C GLU A 500 -9.08 -13.17 -26.63
N ASP A 501 -9.63 -14.20 -27.26
CA ASP A 501 -10.20 -15.36 -26.56
C ASP A 501 -9.11 -16.10 -25.79
N GLY A 502 -9.37 -16.40 -24.51
CA GLY A 502 -8.42 -16.95 -23.56
C GLY A 502 -8.08 -16.00 -22.41
N VAL A 503 -8.32 -14.68 -22.55
CA VAL A 503 -8.26 -13.75 -21.42
C VAL A 503 -9.26 -14.20 -20.36
N GLN A 504 -8.81 -14.33 -19.09
CA GLN A 504 -9.65 -14.90 -18.04
C GLN A 504 -10.36 -13.87 -17.18
N TYR A 505 -9.63 -12.84 -16.70
CA TYR A 505 -10.20 -11.86 -15.79
C TYR A 505 -9.74 -10.43 -16.09
N ILE A 506 -10.69 -9.49 -16.13
CA ILE A 506 -10.43 -8.05 -16.25
C ILE A 506 -11.25 -7.37 -15.17
N GLY A 507 -10.59 -6.82 -14.14
CA GLY A 507 -11.40 -6.12 -13.18
C GLY A 507 -10.82 -5.99 -11.78
N THR A 508 -11.69 -5.49 -10.90
CA THR A 508 -11.46 -5.39 -9.46
C THR A 508 -12.78 -5.62 -8.74
N HIS A 509 -12.70 -6.06 -7.50
CA HIS A 509 -13.84 -6.02 -6.57
C HIS A 509 -14.00 -4.63 -5.91
N LEU A 510 -13.08 -3.68 -6.15
CA LEU A 510 -13.10 -2.33 -5.59
C LEU A 510 -13.72 -1.35 -6.58
N ILE A 511 -14.74 -0.60 -6.12
CA ILE A 511 -15.66 0.21 -6.95
C ILE A 511 -15.05 1.51 -7.53
N GLU A 512 -13.83 1.90 -7.17
CA GLU A 512 -13.41 3.31 -7.32
C GLU A 512 -12.37 3.62 -8.40
N LYS A 513 -11.87 2.69 -9.22
CA LYS A 513 -10.79 3.00 -10.17
C LYS A 513 -11.07 2.57 -11.61
N LYS A 514 -10.68 3.46 -12.53
CA LYS A 514 -10.70 3.24 -13.98
C LYS A 514 -9.63 2.25 -14.35
N LEU A 515 -10.02 1.10 -14.92
CA LEU A 515 -9.08 0.06 -15.32
C LEU A 515 -8.57 0.25 -16.74
N ILE A 516 -9.50 0.29 -17.68
CA ILE A 516 -9.24 0.42 -19.10
C ILE A 516 -10.11 1.53 -19.63
N ARG A 517 -9.52 2.46 -20.39
CA ARG A 517 -10.24 3.48 -21.14
C ARG A 517 -9.94 3.31 -22.63
N CYS A 518 -11.00 3.22 -23.44
CA CYS A 518 -10.83 3.13 -24.87
C CYS A 518 -11.96 3.86 -25.63
N ASN A 519 -11.70 4.12 -26.93
CA ASN A 519 -12.62 4.82 -27.82
C ASN A 519 -13.31 3.87 -28.81
N ASN A 520 -13.44 2.60 -28.49
CA ASN A 520 -14.12 1.63 -29.32
C ASN A 520 -15.55 2.09 -29.65
N THR A 521 -15.95 2.00 -30.91
CA THR A 521 -17.37 2.08 -31.34
C THR A 521 -18.03 0.71 -31.27
N GLU A 522 -17.25 -0.35 -31.45
CA GLU A 522 -17.66 -1.75 -31.27
C GLU A 522 -16.67 -2.48 -30.38
N LEU A 523 -17.17 -3.21 -29.38
CA LEU A 523 -16.37 -4.03 -28.49
C LEU A 523 -16.78 -5.49 -28.57
N THR A 524 -15.85 -6.33 -28.97
CA THR A 524 -16.02 -7.79 -28.96
C THR A 524 -15.50 -8.35 -27.63
N ILE A 525 -16.34 -9.09 -26.94
CA ILE A 525 -16.07 -9.74 -25.67
C ILE A 525 -16.04 -11.25 -25.91
N PRO A 526 -14.88 -11.91 -25.85
CA PRO A 526 -14.83 -13.36 -25.91
C PRO A 526 -15.39 -13.99 -24.64
N GLY A 527 -15.98 -15.16 -24.79
CA GLY A 527 -16.66 -15.85 -23.70
C GLY A 527 -15.76 -16.40 -22.60
N SER A 528 -14.45 -16.33 -22.78
CA SER A 528 -13.49 -16.68 -21.73
C SER A 528 -13.37 -15.63 -20.62
N VAL A 529 -13.83 -14.38 -20.87
CA VAL A 529 -13.55 -13.24 -19.97
C VAL A 529 -14.56 -13.13 -18.86
N LYS A 530 -14.07 -12.95 -17.63
CA LYS A 530 -14.85 -12.51 -16.47
C LYS A 530 -14.52 -11.07 -16.16
N PHE A 531 -15.54 -10.22 -16.10
CA PHE A 531 -15.38 -8.80 -15.77
C PHE A 531 -15.73 -8.50 -14.31
N GLY A 532 -14.86 -7.74 -13.65
CA GLY A 532 -15.20 -7.04 -12.39
C GLY A 532 -16.06 -5.81 -12.64
N SER A 533 -16.38 -5.08 -11.56
CA SER A 533 -17.16 -3.84 -11.65
C SER A 533 -16.37 -2.73 -12.35
N ARG A 534 -17.06 -1.98 -13.24
CA ARG A 534 -16.51 -0.81 -13.96
C ARG A 534 -15.16 -1.07 -14.66
N ALA A 535 -15.04 -2.22 -15.26
CA ALA A 535 -13.77 -2.68 -15.85
C ALA A 535 -13.33 -1.86 -17.06
N ILE A 536 -14.24 -1.42 -17.92
CA ILE A 536 -13.93 -0.71 -19.16
C ILE A 536 -14.76 0.58 -19.26
N GLU A 537 -14.09 1.71 -19.46
CA GLU A 537 -14.70 3.00 -19.80
C GLU A 537 -14.67 3.21 -21.31
N THR A 538 -15.83 3.30 -21.97
CA THR A 538 -15.95 3.38 -23.41
C THR A 538 -16.98 4.40 -23.87
N PRO A 539 -16.66 5.70 -23.85
CA PRO A 539 -17.67 6.75 -24.11
C PRO A 539 -18.23 6.77 -25.53
N LYS A 540 -17.54 6.15 -26.50
CA LYS A 540 -17.95 6.11 -27.91
C LYS A 540 -18.64 4.80 -28.34
N LEU A 541 -18.87 3.87 -27.41
CA LEU A 541 -19.38 2.55 -27.71
C LEU A 541 -20.81 2.58 -28.28
N GLU A 542 -21.02 1.98 -29.43
CA GLU A 542 -22.32 1.84 -30.09
C GLU A 542 -22.82 0.39 -30.11
N SER A 543 -21.89 -0.57 -30.13
CA SER A 543 -22.25 -1.99 -30.08
C SER A 543 -21.34 -2.86 -29.24
N ILE A 544 -21.92 -3.88 -28.63
CA ILE A 544 -21.26 -4.91 -27.85
C ILE A 544 -21.54 -6.26 -28.47
N LYS A 545 -20.50 -7.04 -28.77
CA LYS A 545 -20.62 -8.40 -29.26
C LYS A 545 -19.99 -9.39 -28.28
N ILE A 546 -20.79 -10.26 -27.67
CA ILE A 546 -20.35 -11.35 -26.77
C ILE A 546 -20.30 -12.63 -27.60
N THR A 547 -19.09 -13.16 -27.83
CA THR A 547 -18.89 -14.34 -28.70
C THR A 547 -18.64 -15.60 -27.90
N LYS A 548 -19.06 -16.75 -28.41
CA LYS A 548 -18.72 -18.03 -27.80
C LYS A 548 -17.19 -18.20 -27.77
N SER A 549 -16.66 -18.64 -26.62
CA SER A 549 -15.24 -19.01 -26.49
C SER A 549 -14.93 -20.31 -27.25
N LYS A 550 -13.70 -20.44 -27.73
CA LYS A 550 -13.16 -21.69 -28.23
C LYS A 550 -12.75 -22.65 -27.11
N ILE A 551 -12.70 -22.15 -25.88
CA ILE A 551 -12.38 -22.93 -24.69
C ILE A 551 -13.67 -23.60 -24.22
N GLU A 552 -13.66 -24.93 -24.18
CA GLU A 552 -14.82 -25.73 -23.78
C GLU A 552 -15.31 -25.36 -22.38
N GLY A 553 -16.60 -25.12 -22.24
CA GLY A 553 -17.24 -24.77 -20.97
C GLY A 553 -17.01 -23.34 -20.48
N ALA A 554 -16.21 -22.53 -21.20
CA ALA A 554 -16.01 -21.13 -20.81
C ALA A 554 -17.26 -20.30 -21.11
N THR A 555 -17.71 -19.56 -20.09
CA THR A 555 -18.82 -18.59 -20.17
C THR A 555 -18.37 -17.27 -19.58
N PRO A 556 -18.73 -16.13 -20.17
CA PRO A 556 -18.36 -14.84 -19.63
C PRO A 556 -19.14 -14.53 -18.36
N TYR A 557 -18.55 -13.71 -17.49
CA TYR A 557 -19.22 -13.11 -16.36
C TYR A 557 -19.18 -11.59 -16.48
N LEU A 558 -20.31 -10.91 -16.30
CA LEU A 558 -20.41 -9.47 -16.45
C LEU A 558 -20.65 -8.81 -15.08
N GLY A 559 -19.61 -8.17 -14.55
CA GLY A 559 -19.69 -7.41 -13.32
C GLY A 559 -20.52 -6.13 -13.45
N SER A 560 -20.89 -5.52 -12.34
CA SER A 560 -21.72 -4.29 -12.31
C SER A 560 -21.07 -3.16 -13.10
N GLY A 561 -21.78 -2.63 -14.11
CA GLY A 561 -21.29 -1.58 -15.00
C GLY A 561 -19.97 -1.92 -15.69
N PHE A 562 -19.75 -3.18 -16.07
CA PHE A 562 -18.47 -3.64 -16.65
C PHE A 562 -18.00 -2.77 -17.83
N CYS A 563 -18.95 -2.26 -18.65
CA CYS A 563 -18.74 -1.20 -19.63
C CYS A 563 -19.50 0.03 -19.18
N TRP A 564 -18.81 0.98 -18.56
CA TRP A 564 -19.43 2.17 -17.98
C TRP A 564 -19.09 3.45 -18.76
N ASN A 565 -19.77 4.54 -18.42
CA ASN A 565 -19.65 5.84 -19.09
C ASN A 565 -19.99 5.76 -20.59
N THR A 566 -20.89 4.85 -20.97
CA THR A 566 -21.42 4.71 -22.32
C THR A 566 -22.73 5.48 -22.44
N THR A 567 -23.00 6.09 -23.58
CA THR A 567 -24.26 6.84 -23.82
C THR A 567 -24.94 6.47 -25.14
N SER A 568 -24.30 5.64 -25.95
CA SER A 568 -24.65 5.46 -27.35
C SER A 568 -24.85 4.00 -27.79
N VAL A 569 -24.81 3.05 -26.85
CA VAL A 569 -25.01 1.63 -27.20
C VAL A 569 -26.42 1.39 -27.70
N LYS A 570 -26.52 0.88 -28.92
CA LYS A 570 -27.78 0.58 -29.60
C LYS A 570 -27.98 -0.92 -29.87
N LYS A 571 -26.86 -1.68 -29.90
CA LYS A 571 -26.86 -3.10 -30.27
C LYS A 571 -26.01 -3.91 -29.28
N ILE A 572 -26.60 -4.98 -28.78
CA ILE A 572 -25.89 -5.97 -27.96
C ILE A 572 -26.16 -7.33 -28.61
N THR A 573 -25.12 -8.05 -29.04
CA THR A 573 -25.23 -9.40 -29.56
C THR A 573 -24.59 -10.38 -28.59
N CYS A 574 -25.33 -11.41 -28.17
CA CYS A 574 -24.80 -12.47 -27.34
C CYS A 574 -25.02 -13.83 -28.02
N GLU A 575 -23.93 -14.53 -28.32
CA GLU A 575 -23.98 -15.80 -29.10
C GLU A 575 -24.29 -17.03 -28.19
N TYR A 576 -24.48 -16.86 -26.90
CA TYR A 576 -24.73 -17.92 -25.94
C TYR A 576 -26.19 -18.34 -25.90
N ASP A 577 -26.42 -19.67 -25.88
CA ASP A 577 -27.79 -20.26 -25.78
C ASP A 577 -28.33 -20.14 -24.35
N VAL A 578 -27.44 -20.11 -23.36
CA VAL A 578 -27.76 -19.85 -21.95
C VAL A 578 -27.25 -18.46 -21.61
N PRO A 579 -28.10 -17.58 -21.05
CA PRO A 579 -27.68 -16.22 -20.70
C PRO A 579 -26.47 -16.24 -19.77
N PRO A 580 -25.40 -15.50 -20.07
CA PRO A 580 -24.25 -15.37 -19.18
C PRO A 580 -24.63 -14.81 -17.81
N GLU A 581 -23.88 -15.21 -16.80
CA GLU A 581 -24.07 -14.73 -15.43
C GLU A 581 -23.67 -13.26 -15.29
N THR A 582 -24.46 -12.50 -14.50
CA THR A 582 -24.28 -11.08 -14.24
C THR A 582 -24.33 -10.80 -12.74
N SER A 583 -23.68 -9.72 -12.29
CA SER A 583 -23.70 -9.32 -10.85
C SER A 583 -24.85 -8.36 -10.48
N GLY A 584 -25.80 -8.13 -11.37
CA GLY A 584 -26.81 -7.07 -11.21
C GLY A 584 -26.24 -5.67 -11.52
N GLY A 585 -26.93 -4.94 -12.42
CA GLY A 585 -26.47 -3.65 -12.94
C GLY A 585 -25.23 -3.77 -13.86
N ALA A 586 -25.10 -4.87 -14.60
CA ALA A 586 -24.01 -5.05 -15.55
C ALA A 586 -24.11 -4.05 -16.71
N PHE A 587 -25.31 -3.68 -17.10
CA PHE A 587 -25.57 -2.71 -18.15
C PHE A 587 -26.08 -1.38 -17.58
N GLU A 588 -25.79 -0.27 -18.26
CA GLU A 588 -26.34 1.04 -17.92
C GLU A 588 -27.87 1.06 -18.17
N ASP A 589 -28.64 1.71 -17.28
CA ASP A 589 -30.12 1.69 -17.31
C ASP A 589 -30.71 2.03 -18.67
N TYR A 590 -30.13 3.00 -19.38
CA TYR A 590 -30.62 3.40 -20.71
C TYR A 590 -30.51 2.28 -21.75
N MET A 591 -29.58 1.31 -21.58
CA MET A 591 -29.38 0.21 -22.54
C MET A 591 -30.59 -0.72 -22.54
N TYR A 592 -31.21 -0.96 -21.40
CA TYR A 592 -32.43 -1.79 -21.33
C TYR A 592 -33.58 -1.20 -22.15
N ASP A 593 -33.64 0.13 -22.22
CA ASP A 593 -34.70 0.85 -22.93
C ASP A 593 -34.39 1.04 -24.42
N ARG A 594 -33.15 1.31 -24.78
CA ARG A 594 -32.76 1.80 -26.10
C ARG A 594 -31.99 0.79 -26.95
N ALA A 595 -31.21 -0.11 -26.33
CA ALA A 595 -30.48 -1.10 -27.08
C ALA A 595 -31.36 -2.29 -27.47
N THR A 596 -31.07 -2.89 -28.62
CA THR A 596 -31.65 -4.17 -29.00
C THR A 596 -30.66 -5.28 -28.63
N LEU A 597 -31.13 -6.26 -27.86
CA LEU A 597 -30.40 -7.48 -27.55
C LEU A 597 -30.67 -8.54 -28.61
N TYR A 598 -29.62 -9.02 -29.26
CA TYR A 598 -29.68 -10.11 -30.27
C TYR A 598 -29.12 -11.37 -29.64
N VAL A 599 -29.87 -12.45 -29.66
CA VAL A 599 -29.52 -13.76 -29.08
C VAL A 599 -29.89 -14.89 -30.05
N PRO A 600 -29.38 -16.11 -29.91
CA PRO A 600 -29.85 -17.26 -30.72
C PRO A 600 -31.38 -17.40 -30.64
N GLU A 601 -32.03 -17.75 -31.74
CA GLU A 601 -33.49 -17.79 -31.81
C GLU A 601 -34.10 -18.70 -30.73
N GLU A 602 -33.48 -19.87 -30.54
CA GLU A 602 -33.85 -20.85 -29.53
C GLU A 602 -33.65 -20.38 -28.08
N ALA A 603 -32.80 -19.38 -27.85
CA ALA A 603 -32.47 -18.86 -26.51
C ALA A 603 -33.37 -17.68 -26.07
N ILE A 604 -34.19 -17.11 -26.94
CA ILE A 604 -35.00 -15.90 -26.63
C ILE A 604 -35.76 -16.02 -25.36
N GLU A 605 -36.47 -17.13 -25.13
CA GLU A 605 -37.27 -17.32 -23.90
C GLU A 605 -36.40 -17.49 -22.66
N ALA A 606 -35.18 -18.05 -22.77
CA ALA A 606 -34.24 -18.13 -21.68
C ALA A 606 -33.75 -16.71 -21.26
N TYR A 607 -33.45 -15.84 -22.24
CA TYR A 607 -33.07 -14.44 -21.95
C TYR A 607 -34.21 -13.61 -21.35
N LYS A 608 -35.44 -13.80 -21.81
CA LYS A 608 -36.63 -13.16 -21.22
C LYS A 608 -36.91 -13.60 -19.78
N ALA A 609 -36.45 -14.77 -19.38
CA ALA A 609 -36.58 -15.30 -18.03
C ALA A 609 -35.39 -14.99 -17.11
N ALA A 610 -34.21 -14.71 -17.68
CA ALA A 610 -32.98 -14.55 -16.92
C ALA A 610 -32.94 -13.21 -16.19
N PRO A 611 -32.48 -13.19 -14.92
CA PRO A 611 -32.27 -11.94 -14.18
C PRO A 611 -31.43 -10.96 -15.01
N GLU A 612 -31.79 -9.67 -14.95
CA GLU A 612 -31.14 -8.57 -15.65
C GLU A 612 -31.34 -8.58 -17.20
N TRP A 613 -31.09 -9.70 -17.88
CA TRP A 613 -31.32 -9.82 -19.32
C TRP A 613 -32.77 -9.59 -19.72
N LYS A 614 -33.75 -9.96 -18.90
CA LYS A 614 -35.18 -9.75 -19.11
C LYS A 614 -35.59 -8.26 -19.12
N GLU A 615 -34.75 -7.37 -18.61
CA GLU A 615 -35.02 -5.93 -18.56
C GLU A 615 -34.90 -5.26 -19.95
N PHE A 616 -34.21 -5.92 -20.93
CA PHE A 616 -34.15 -5.43 -22.29
C PHE A 616 -35.55 -5.42 -22.95
N LYS A 617 -36.00 -4.25 -23.38
CA LYS A 617 -37.33 -4.10 -24.05
C LYS A 617 -37.42 -4.76 -25.42
N LYS A 618 -36.28 -4.90 -26.10
CA LYS A 618 -36.17 -5.57 -27.43
C LYS A 618 -35.18 -6.72 -27.34
N ILE A 619 -35.69 -7.95 -27.42
CA ILE A 619 -34.87 -9.18 -27.53
C ILE A 619 -35.26 -9.84 -28.86
N LEU A 620 -34.32 -9.94 -29.80
CA LEU A 620 -34.52 -10.43 -31.16
C LEU A 620 -33.56 -11.58 -31.49
N PRO A 621 -33.90 -12.42 -32.45
CA PRO A 621 -32.98 -13.47 -32.91
C PRO A 621 -31.79 -12.89 -33.67
N ILE A 622 -30.62 -13.54 -33.55
CA ILE A 622 -29.47 -13.34 -34.41
C ILE A 622 -29.85 -13.93 -35.76
N LYS A 623 -29.93 -13.10 -36.81
CA LYS A 623 -30.16 -13.56 -38.16
C LYS A 623 -28.82 -13.75 -38.86
N ASP A 624 -28.58 -14.93 -39.41
CA ASP A 624 -27.39 -15.21 -40.21
C ASP A 624 -27.34 -14.28 -41.42
N GLY A 625 -26.33 -13.41 -41.46
CA GLY A 625 -25.79 -12.87 -42.68
C GLY A 625 -26.35 -11.57 -43.25
N VAL A 626 -26.97 -10.65 -42.47
CA VAL A 626 -27.04 -9.21 -42.82
C VAL A 626 -27.11 -8.39 -41.55
N ASP A 627 -26.21 -7.41 -41.39
CA ASP A 627 -26.44 -6.31 -40.46
C ASP A 627 -27.73 -5.61 -40.88
N ASP A 628 -28.83 -5.90 -40.19
CA ASP A 628 -30.02 -5.08 -40.29
C ASP A 628 -29.67 -3.69 -39.68
N VAL A 629 -29.23 -2.80 -40.55
CA VAL A 629 -29.36 -1.37 -40.31
C VAL A 629 -30.85 -1.17 -40.07
N THR A 630 -31.23 -0.75 -38.88
CA THR A 630 -32.59 -0.48 -38.48
C THR A 630 -33.24 0.40 -39.59
N ALA A 631 -34.16 -0.21 -40.36
CA ALA A 631 -34.83 0.42 -41.47
C ALA A 631 -35.95 1.34 -40.98
N ASP A 632 -35.66 2.27 -40.09
CA ASP A 632 -36.68 3.20 -39.64
C ASP A 632 -36.47 4.66 -40.11
N GLU A 633 -35.36 4.98 -40.77
CA GLU A 633 -35.16 6.38 -41.23
C GLU A 633 -34.57 6.54 -42.66
N ALA A 634 -34.00 5.50 -43.30
CA ALA A 634 -33.44 5.65 -44.63
C ALA A 634 -34.43 5.21 -45.71
N GLN A 635 -34.93 6.15 -46.53
CA GLN A 635 -35.81 5.88 -47.65
C GLN A 635 -34.92 5.58 -48.90
N VAL A 636 -35.39 4.62 -49.75
CA VAL A 636 -34.75 4.37 -51.05
C VAL A 636 -34.97 5.59 -51.95
N VAL A 637 -33.88 6.28 -52.24
CA VAL A 637 -33.90 7.49 -53.09
C VAL A 637 -33.57 7.21 -54.56
N ALA A 638 -32.91 6.07 -54.83
CA ALA A 638 -32.63 5.62 -56.20
C ALA A 638 -32.48 4.10 -56.25
N THR A 639 -32.85 3.50 -57.39
CA THR A 639 -32.62 2.08 -57.70
C THR A 639 -31.87 1.98 -59.01
N GLU A 640 -30.76 1.25 -59.02
CA GLU A 640 -29.94 1.02 -60.16
C GLU A 640 -29.92 -0.48 -60.47
N TYR A 641 -29.90 -0.84 -61.78
CA TYR A 641 -29.81 -2.22 -62.17
C TYR A 641 -28.52 -2.46 -62.99
N HIS A 642 -27.86 -3.57 -62.72
CA HIS A 642 -26.62 -3.96 -63.38
C HIS A 642 -26.67 -5.44 -63.80
N ASP A 643 -26.01 -5.76 -64.94
CA ASP A 643 -25.77 -7.16 -65.30
C ASP A 643 -24.61 -7.76 -64.47
N LEU A 644 -24.32 -9.04 -64.66
CA LEU A 644 -23.22 -9.73 -64.01
C LEU A 644 -21.81 -9.20 -64.35
N TYR A 645 -21.70 -8.38 -65.38
CA TYR A 645 -20.44 -7.75 -65.80
C TYR A 645 -20.32 -6.30 -65.30
N GLY A 646 -21.28 -5.85 -64.50
CA GLY A 646 -21.29 -4.49 -63.89
C GLY A 646 -21.81 -3.41 -64.88
N ARG A 647 -22.38 -3.75 -66.03
CA ARG A 647 -22.96 -2.77 -66.99
C ARG A 647 -24.34 -2.35 -66.47
N ARG A 648 -24.59 -1.05 -66.47
CA ARG A 648 -25.88 -0.48 -65.99
C ARG A 648 -26.98 -0.81 -67.00
N LEU A 649 -28.13 -1.19 -66.45
CA LEU A 649 -29.34 -1.50 -67.25
C LEU A 649 -30.42 -0.45 -66.89
N GLU A 650 -31.29 -0.08 -67.81
CA GLU A 650 -32.41 0.85 -67.54
C GLU A 650 -33.55 0.16 -66.79
N ALA A 651 -33.66 -1.15 -66.89
CA ALA A 651 -34.65 -1.97 -66.18
C ALA A 651 -34.06 -3.38 -65.97
N PRO A 652 -34.67 -4.22 -65.10
CA PRO A 652 -34.25 -5.60 -64.89
C PRO A 652 -34.29 -6.35 -66.26
N ALA A 653 -33.28 -7.22 -66.52
CA ALA A 653 -33.23 -8.04 -67.70
C ALA A 653 -34.43 -8.99 -67.71
N GLU A 654 -35.05 -9.17 -68.91
CA GLU A 654 -36.22 -10.06 -69.08
C GLU A 654 -35.91 -11.55 -68.83
N ARG A 655 -34.66 -11.96 -68.96
CA ARG A 655 -34.14 -13.30 -68.64
C ARG A 655 -32.72 -13.21 -68.06
N GLY A 656 -32.44 -13.99 -67.07
CA GLY A 656 -31.09 -14.11 -66.50
C GLY A 656 -30.95 -13.44 -65.12
N ILE A 657 -29.71 -13.08 -64.72
CA ILE A 657 -29.41 -12.50 -63.45
C ILE A 657 -29.19 -10.99 -63.55
N THR A 658 -29.93 -10.21 -62.77
CA THR A 658 -29.80 -8.76 -62.65
C THR A 658 -29.40 -8.46 -61.21
N ILE A 659 -28.43 -7.53 -60.97
CA ILE A 659 -28.09 -6.99 -59.67
C ILE A 659 -28.87 -5.68 -59.52
N ARG A 660 -29.82 -5.65 -58.62
CA ARG A 660 -30.52 -4.44 -58.20
C ARG A 660 -29.73 -3.80 -57.05
N THR A 661 -29.40 -2.53 -57.16
CA THR A 661 -28.75 -1.72 -56.14
C THR A 661 -29.70 -0.61 -55.71
N ASP A 662 -30.22 -0.68 -54.50
CA ASP A 662 -31.00 0.38 -53.87
C ASP A 662 -30.06 1.33 -53.16
N VAL A 663 -30.15 2.62 -53.44
CA VAL A 663 -29.44 3.71 -52.77
C VAL A 663 -30.37 4.36 -51.78
N TYR A 664 -29.98 4.45 -50.55
CA TYR A 664 -30.80 5.01 -49.46
C TYR A 664 -30.44 6.48 -49.20
N SER A 665 -31.35 7.20 -48.52
CA SER A 665 -31.20 8.64 -48.22
C SER A 665 -29.99 8.95 -47.35
N ASP A 666 -29.44 7.99 -46.63
CA ASP A 666 -28.22 8.07 -45.80
C ASP A 666 -26.92 7.79 -46.61
N GLY A 667 -27.04 7.56 -47.93
CA GLY A 667 -25.93 7.23 -48.83
C GLY A 667 -25.51 5.77 -48.83
N THR A 668 -26.15 4.91 -48.05
CA THR A 668 -25.89 3.47 -48.06
C THR A 668 -26.45 2.83 -49.33
N ARG A 669 -25.86 1.69 -49.80
CA ARG A 669 -26.25 0.95 -50.98
C ARG A 669 -26.50 -0.51 -50.64
N ARG A 670 -27.64 -1.04 -51.04
CA ARG A 670 -27.98 -2.46 -50.86
C ARG A 670 -28.12 -3.14 -52.24
N CYS A 671 -27.31 -4.18 -52.45
CA CYS A 671 -27.34 -4.96 -53.69
C CYS A 671 -28.16 -6.24 -53.47
N THR A 672 -29.12 -6.48 -54.38
CA THR A 672 -29.96 -7.69 -54.38
C THR A 672 -29.83 -8.40 -55.70
N LYS A 673 -29.56 -9.70 -55.72
CA LYS A 673 -29.53 -10.54 -56.92
C LYS A 673 -30.96 -10.92 -57.27
N MET A 674 -31.38 -10.56 -58.48
CA MET A 674 -32.68 -10.91 -59.01
C MET A 674 -32.48 -11.96 -60.14
N LEU A 675 -33.25 -13.03 -60.10
CA LEU A 675 -33.32 -14.04 -61.16
C LEU A 675 -34.67 -13.92 -61.85
N GLN A 676 -34.71 -13.65 -63.13
CA GLN A 676 -35.92 -13.59 -63.96
C GLN A 676 -35.91 -14.64 -65.07
#